data_8a827b29b20d417701268c21f7c4d601
#
_entry.id   8a827b29b20d417701268c21f7c4d601
#
_cell.length_a   1.000
_cell.length_b   1.000
_cell.length_c   1.000
_cell.angle_alpha   90.00
_cell.angle_beta   90.00
_cell.angle_gamma   90.00
#
_symmetry.space_group_name_H-M   'P 1'
#
loop_
_entity.id
_entity.type
_entity.pdbx_description
1 polymer ?
#
loop_
_entity_poly.entity_id
_entity_poly.type
_entity_poly.pdbx_seq_one_letter_code
_entity_poly.pdbx_strand_id
1 'polypeptide(L)'
;MSDIKESPAGQERVGVYVCHCGSNIAGTINVDEVSKWIESNPNVVVSRHYEFMCSSTGQELIEKDIKEKGLTRVVVASCSPHMHEKTFREATQRGGLNPFLFEMANIREHDSWATNNKEAATTKAKALVNAAVERVVHHVPLEKIPVDINPNTMIVGGGIAGITAALELAEAGHHVYLVEREGTIGGHMAQIDKTFPTLDCSACILTPKMVDVGQNDNITLLTYSEVESVDGYIGNFNITVRKKARCVDEELCTSCGICEEKCPQKVLDDNYGAGISYRKAIYRAFPQAVPGYPVLDKENCTYFQTGKCKVCEKVCPTSAIDYEQEDQLINFNVGNIILATGYDLFDARRIPQYGYGRLANVFTSLQFERMVNASGPTGGHIVLRDGVTEPESIAIVHCVGSRDQNYNEYCSKVCCMYSLKFAHLVHEHLPEAEVYNYYIDMRTPGKGYEEFYHRLLKEGTHFIRGKVAEITDADRKPGEEGKLIVQAENTLLGIQQRNAVDMVILSSGIQARHDAEEVSKLFKMGCDYDGFFNERHPKLAPVSTMTDGIFIAGTCQGPKDIPDTVAQGGAAASQVAKLISQGTVMMEPVRASIREDECSGCRICNNLCPYNAIEFDEEKKVSHVVTALCQGCGTCVAACPSGVIDGAHFTNTQVLAELKGILWDVEADVPAMEEV
;
A
#
# COMPACT_ATOMS: atom_id res chain seq x y z
N MET A 1 27.64 -19.51 22.55
CA MET A 1 26.92 -20.73 22.96
C MET A 1 26.96 -20.78 24.47
N SER A 2 25.95 -20.24 25.16
CA SER A 2 25.82 -20.30 26.62
C SER A 2 24.78 -21.38 26.92
N ASP A 3 25.15 -22.28 27.79
CA ASP A 3 24.42 -23.45 28.22
C ASP A 3 22.96 -23.14 28.56
N ILE A 4 22.05 -23.57 27.71
CA ILE A 4 20.60 -23.60 27.98
C ILE A 4 20.42 -24.79 28.94
N LYS A 5 20.18 -24.51 30.23
CA LYS A 5 19.84 -25.54 31.19
C LYS A 5 18.45 -26.07 30.88
N GLU A 6 18.37 -27.31 30.39
CA GLU A 6 17.13 -28.07 30.35
C GLU A 6 16.60 -28.25 31.80
N SER A 7 15.32 -27.91 32.00
CA SER A 7 14.66 -28.19 33.29
C SER A 7 14.49 -29.69 33.49
N PRO A 8 14.70 -30.21 34.73
CA PRO A 8 14.33 -31.58 35.00
C PRO A 8 12.83 -31.78 34.82
N ALA A 9 12.44 -32.91 34.25
CA ALA A 9 11.04 -33.29 34.11
C ALA A 9 10.30 -33.21 35.44
N GLY A 10 9.38 -32.20 35.59
CA GLY A 10 8.59 -32.19 36.82
C GLY A 10 7.70 -31.00 37.08
N GLN A 11 8.05 -29.79 36.85
CA GLN A 11 7.14 -28.65 37.08
C GLN A 11 7.66 -27.38 36.43
N GLU A 12 6.82 -26.77 35.58
CA GLU A 12 7.13 -25.47 34.98
C GLU A 12 7.03 -24.36 36.05
N ARG A 13 7.88 -23.35 35.92
CA ARG A 13 7.99 -22.24 36.88
C ARG A 13 7.63 -20.95 36.17
N VAL A 14 6.36 -20.53 36.26
CA VAL A 14 5.80 -19.40 35.56
C VAL A 14 5.96 -18.11 36.38
N GLY A 15 6.46 -17.05 35.74
CA GLY A 15 6.38 -15.68 36.24
C GLY A 15 5.27 -14.91 35.55
N VAL A 16 4.37 -14.29 36.29
CA VAL A 16 3.25 -13.52 35.78
C VAL A 16 3.44 -12.04 36.09
N TYR A 17 3.26 -11.17 35.08
CA TYR A 17 3.48 -9.72 35.20
C TYR A 17 2.26 -8.96 34.67
N VAL A 18 1.53 -8.29 35.57
CA VAL A 18 0.30 -7.56 35.23
C VAL A 18 0.60 -6.08 35.07
N CYS A 19 0.33 -5.53 33.87
CA CYS A 19 0.55 -4.14 33.54
C CYS A 19 -0.65 -3.26 33.93
N HIS A 20 -0.40 -2.08 34.52
CA HIS A 20 -1.46 -1.09 34.74
C HIS A 20 -1.81 -0.35 33.44
N CYS A 21 -0.84 -0.18 32.54
CA CYS A 21 -0.94 0.70 31.36
C CYS A 21 -1.47 2.10 31.73
N GLY A 22 -0.94 2.67 32.82
CA GLY A 22 -1.52 3.83 33.48
C GLY A 22 -2.96 3.55 33.93
N SER A 23 -3.91 4.41 33.53
CA SER A 23 -5.33 4.20 33.80
C SER A 23 -6.06 3.30 32.79
N ASN A 24 -5.40 2.95 31.67
CA ASN A 24 -6.08 2.19 30.60
C ASN A 24 -6.47 0.76 31.02
N ILE A 25 -5.73 0.14 31.93
CA ILE A 25 -6.05 -1.16 32.51
C ILE A 25 -6.50 -0.97 33.96
N ALA A 26 -5.68 -0.33 34.79
CA ALA A 26 -5.94 -0.20 36.23
C ALA A 26 -7.20 0.66 36.55
N GLY A 27 -7.67 1.48 35.62
CA GLY A 27 -8.93 2.23 35.78
C GLY A 27 -10.17 1.34 35.80
N THR A 28 -10.11 0.21 35.09
CA THR A 28 -11.26 -0.74 34.95
C THR A 28 -11.00 -2.06 35.66
N ILE A 29 -9.77 -2.55 35.68
CA ILE A 29 -9.39 -3.83 36.27
C ILE A 29 -8.68 -3.62 37.60
N ASN A 30 -9.00 -4.44 38.62
CA ASN A 30 -8.25 -4.49 39.87
C ASN A 30 -6.96 -5.33 39.69
N VAL A 31 -5.91 -4.70 39.22
CA VAL A 31 -4.64 -5.38 38.86
C VAL A 31 -3.95 -6.05 40.05
N ASP A 32 -4.06 -5.48 41.26
CA ASP A 32 -3.54 -6.07 42.50
C ASP A 32 -4.27 -7.38 42.83
N GLU A 33 -5.58 -7.39 42.68
CA GLU A 33 -6.41 -8.60 42.89
C GLU A 33 -6.08 -9.69 41.87
N VAL A 34 -5.95 -9.34 40.57
CA VAL A 34 -5.56 -10.31 39.54
C VAL A 34 -4.18 -10.90 39.85
N SER A 35 -3.20 -10.06 40.19
CA SER A 35 -1.84 -10.49 40.51
C SER A 35 -1.80 -11.43 41.75
N LYS A 36 -2.52 -11.09 42.81
CA LYS A 36 -2.60 -11.95 44.00
C LYS A 36 -3.34 -13.25 43.75
N TRP A 37 -4.42 -13.19 42.99
CA TRP A 37 -5.25 -14.36 42.71
C TRP A 37 -4.50 -15.42 41.92
N ILE A 38 -3.72 -15.02 40.90
CA ILE A 38 -3.00 -15.97 40.04
C ILE A 38 -1.86 -16.67 40.75
N GLU A 39 -1.39 -16.17 41.89
CA GLU A 39 -0.41 -16.88 42.75
C GLU A 39 -0.95 -18.21 43.28
N SER A 40 -2.26 -18.44 43.30
CA SER A 40 -2.88 -19.71 43.67
C SER A 40 -2.69 -20.80 42.61
N ASN A 41 -2.34 -20.45 41.37
CA ASN A 41 -2.05 -21.44 40.35
C ASN A 41 -0.73 -22.18 40.65
N PRO A 42 -0.72 -23.51 40.65
CA PRO A 42 0.44 -24.30 41.10
C PRO A 42 1.70 -24.09 40.25
N ASN A 43 1.56 -23.65 39.01
CA ASN A 43 2.70 -23.38 38.13
C ASN A 43 3.28 -21.96 38.32
N VAL A 44 2.57 -21.06 39.04
CA VAL A 44 3.01 -19.68 39.23
C VAL A 44 3.91 -19.54 40.42
N VAL A 45 5.16 -19.16 40.19
CA VAL A 45 6.20 -18.99 41.24
C VAL A 45 6.30 -17.55 41.72
N VAL A 46 5.98 -16.59 40.82
CA VAL A 46 5.99 -15.18 41.15
C VAL A 46 4.93 -14.47 40.30
N SER A 47 4.18 -13.60 40.95
CA SER A 47 3.31 -12.65 40.28
C SER A 47 3.64 -11.23 40.72
N ARG A 48 3.68 -10.32 39.80
CA ARG A 48 3.92 -8.89 40.03
C ARG A 48 3.01 -8.03 39.19
N HIS A 49 2.76 -6.84 39.65
CA HIS A 49 2.14 -5.80 38.82
C HIS A 49 2.99 -4.53 38.82
N TYR A 50 2.95 -3.77 37.73
CA TYR A 50 3.69 -2.52 37.61
C TYR A 50 3.01 -1.57 36.64
N GLU A 51 3.23 -0.25 36.81
CA GLU A 51 2.53 0.78 36.04
C GLU A 51 2.72 0.64 34.53
N PHE A 52 3.95 0.34 34.09
CA PHE A 52 4.32 0.21 32.67
C PHE A 52 5.32 -0.94 32.47
N MET A 53 4.82 -2.16 32.34
CA MET A 53 5.68 -3.34 32.13
C MET A 53 6.58 -3.23 30.92
N CYS A 54 6.17 -2.46 29.87
CA CYS A 54 6.97 -2.23 28.67
C CYS A 54 8.12 -1.21 28.87
N SER A 55 8.17 -0.49 30.00
CA SER A 55 9.30 0.38 30.35
C SER A 55 10.56 -0.43 30.71
N SER A 56 11.73 0.24 30.73
CA SER A 56 12.99 -0.40 31.14
C SER A 56 12.86 -1.07 32.50
N THR A 57 12.29 -0.38 33.49
CA THR A 57 12.08 -0.90 34.84
C THR A 57 11.18 -2.15 34.85
N GLY A 58 10.09 -2.14 34.07
CA GLY A 58 9.21 -3.31 33.94
C GLY A 58 9.91 -4.51 33.30
N GLN A 59 10.71 -4.28 32.26
CA GLN A 59 11.51 -5.32 31.62
C GLN A 59 12.60 -5.87 32.56
N GLU A 60 13.29 -5.00 33.31
CA GLU A 60 14.29 -5.40 34.31
C GLU A 60 13.70 -6.27 35.42
N LEU A 61 12.45 -6.06 35.84
CA LEU A 61 11.75 -6.94 36.80
C LEU A 61 11.63 -8.36 36.23
N ILE A 62 11.24 -8.50 34.95
CA ILE A 62 11.14 -9.81 34.29
C ILE A 62 12.52 -10.48 34.22
N GLU A 63 13.53 -9.77 33.74
CA GLU A 63 14.91 -10.26 33.59
C GLU A 63 15.50 -10.72 34.93
N LYS A 64 15.26 -9.96 36.00
CA LYS A 64 15.73 -10.25 37.35
C LYS A 64 15.06 -11.52 37.91
N ASP A 65 13.72 -11.60 37.83
CA ASP A 65 12.98 -12.73 38.34
C ASP A 65 13.30 -14.02 37.58
N ILE A 66 13.53 -13.96 36.25
CA ILE A 66 14.00 -15.12 35.49
C ILE A 66 15.28 -15.71 36.12
N LYS A 67 16.26 -14.84 36.41
CA LYS A 67 17.56 -15.23 36.96
C LYS A 67 17.48 -15.67 38.44
N GLU A 68 16.79 -14.87 39.27
CA GLU A 68 16.77 -15.08 40.74
C GLU A 68 15.78 -16.17 41.17
N LYS A 69 14.66 -16.31 40.46
CA LYS A 69 13.61 -17.28 40.77
C LYS A 69 13.70 -18.55 39.94
N GLY A 70 14.61 -18.62 38.98
CA GLY A 70 14.75 -19.77 38.07
C GLY A 70 13.47 -20.03 37.28
N LEU A 71 12.88 -18.99 36.68
CA LEU A 71 11.67 -19.13 35.87
C LEU A 71 11.97 -19.93 34.62
N THR A 72 11.01 -20.73 34.17
CA THR A 72 11.06 -21.47 32.91
C THR A 72 10.09 -20.92 31.89
N ARG A 73 9.08 -20.13 32.30
CA ARG A 73 8.05 -19.54 31.48
C ARG A 73 7.72 -18.13 31.96
N VAL A 74 7.27 -17.27 31.06
CA VAL A 74 6.87 -15.91 31.39
C VAL A 74 5.50 -15.59 30.75
N VAL A 75 4.62 -15.00 31.55
CA VAL A 75 3.34 -14.44 31.10
C VAL A 75 3.30 -12.96 31.40
N VAL A 76 2.95 -12.13 30.39
CA VAL A 76 2.72 -10.70 30.60
C VAL A 76 1.28 -10.37 30.25
N ALA A 77 0.50 -9.98 31.26
CA ALA A 77 -0.87 -9.50 31.12
C ALA A 77 -0.87 -7.99 30.87
N SER A 78 -1.12 -7.58 29.64
CA SER A 78 -1.00 -6.16 29.24
C SER A 78 -1.87 -5.82 28.02
N CYS A 79 -1.38 -4.92 27.18
CA CYS A 79 -1.99 -4.54 25.89
C CYS A 79 -1.82 -5.64 24.83
N SER A 80 -2.31 -5.33 23.60
CA SER A 80 -2.21 -6.23 22.46
C SER A 80 -0.78 -6.68 22.17
N PRO A 81 -0.57 -7.99 21.85
CA PRO A 81 0.71 -8.52 21.37
C PRO A 81 1.32 -7.73 20.22
N HIS A 82 0.49 -7.18 19.29
CA HIS A 82 0.95 -6.34 18.19
C HIS A 82 1.82 -5.14 18.62
N MET A 83 1.64 -4.66 19.86
CA MET A 83 2.38 -3.52 20.36
C MET A 83 3.72 -3.90 20.99
N HIS A 84 3.76 -4.92 21.85
CA HIS A 84 4.89 -5.15 22.74
C HIS A 84 5.34 -6.61 22.84
N GLU A 85 4.83 -7.51 22.02
CA GLU A 85 5.28 -8.91 22.06
C GLU A 85 6.80 -9.03 21.85
N LYS A 86 7.32 -8.32 20.84
CA LYS A 86 8.77 -8.25 20.59
C LYS A 86 9.54 -7.73 21.80
N THR A 87 9.05 -6.66 22.44
CA THR A 87 9.68 -6.05 23.63
C THR A 87 9.83 -7.05 24.76
N PHE A 88 8.77 -7.81 25.04
CA PHE A 88 8.79 -8.79 26.15
C PHE A 88 9.53 -10.08 25.79
N ARG A 89 9.50 -10.54 24.55
CA ARG A 89 10.35 -11.64 24.07
C ARG A 89 11.83 -11.29 24.20
N GLU A 90 12.23 -10.07 23.88
CA GLU A 90 13.60 -9.58 24.05
C GLU A 90 13.98 -9.50 25.55
N ALA A 91 13.10 -9.04 26.43
CA ALA A 91 13.32 -9.05 27.87
C ALA A 91 13.47 -10.48 28.41
N THR A 92 12.62 -11.40 27.96
CA THR A 92 12.71 -12.83 28.29
C THR A 92 14.07 -13.41 27.87
N GLN A 93 14.53 -13.08 26.67
CA GLN A 93 15.83 -13.50 26.15
C GLN A 93 17.00 -12.92 26.95
N ARG A 94 16.96 -11.62 27.31
CA ARG A 94 17.99 -11.00 28.17
C ARG A 94 18.01 -11.60 29.58
N GLY A 95 16.88 -12.11 30.05
CA GLY A 95 16.76 -12.89 31.26
C GLY A 95 17.46 -14.25 31.20
N GLY A 96 17.70 -14.78 30.00
CA GLY A 96 18.37 -16.06 29.75
C GLY A 96 17.44 -17.21 29.36
N LEU A 97 16.16 -16.92 29.05
CA LEU A 97 15.21 -17.89 28.52
C LEU A 97 15.10 -17.79 26.98
N ASN A 98 14.66 -18.89 26.37
CA ASN A 98 14.25 -18.84 24.96
C ASN A 98 13.08 -17.85 24.81
N PRO A 99 13.11 -16.90 23.87
CA PRO A 99 12.12 -15.83 23.74
C PRO A 99 10.69 -16.33 23.42
N PHE A 100 10.55 -17.58 23.03
CA PHE A 100 9.26 -18.21 22.72
C PHE A 100 8.66 -18.98 23.92
N LEU A 101 9.36 -19.08 25.05
CA LEU A 101 8.82 -19.56 26.33
C LEU A 101 8.08 -18.44 27.07
N PHE A 102 7.25 -17.73 26.32
CA PHE A 102 6.60 -16.49 26.69
C PHE A 102 5.18 -16.44 26.09
N GLU A 103 4.22 -15.86 26.83
CA GLU A 103 2.84 -15.63 26.37
C GLU A 103 2.35 -14.25 26.82
N MET A 104 1.47 -13.63 26.03
CA MET A 104 0.79 -12.38 26.39
C MET A 104 -0.71 -12.59 26.60
N ALA A 105 -1.21 -12.22 27.78
CA ALA A 105 -2.64 -12.07 28.01
C ALA A 105 -3.09 -10.64 27.67
N ASN A 106 -3.92 -10.47 26.63
CA ASN A 106 -4.45 -9.16 26.28
C ASN A 106 -5.62 -8.78 27.20
N ILE A 107 -5.32 -8.02 28.24
CA ILE A 107 -6.31 -7.53 29.22
C ILE A 107 -6.69 -6.05 28.99
N ARG A 108 -6.17 -5.41 27.95
CA ARG A 108 -6.55 -4.04 27.58
C ARG A 108 -7.65 -4.04 26.53
N GLU A 109 -7.33 -4.44 25.32
CA GLU A 109 -8.26 -4.43 24.18
C GLU A 109 -9.36 -5.49 24.33
N HIS A 110 -9.02 -6.68 24.84
CA HIS A 110 -10.00 -7.76 25.02
C HIS A 110 -10.84 -7.60 26.29
N ASP A 111 -10.43 -6.77 27.26
CA ASP A 111 -11.12 -6.65 28.52
C ASP A 111 -11.35 -5.20 28.95
N SER A 112 -10.36 -4.48 29.42
CA SER A 112 -10.48 -3.15 30.00
C SER A 112 -11.26 -2.14 29.11
N TRP A 113 -11.07 -2.22 27.79
CA TRP A 113 -11.77 -1.39 26.82
C TRP A 113 -13.11 -1.95 26.35
N ALA A 114 -13.35 -3.23 26.58
CA ALA A 114 -14.56 -3.94 26.16
C ALA A 114 -15.56 -4.18 27.30
N THR A 115 -15.16 -3.96 28.57
CA THR A 115 -15.96 -4.28 29.75
C THR A 115 -16.10 -3.04 30.64
N ASN A 116 -17.35 -2.57 30.84
CA ASN A 116 -17.61 -1.32 31.58
C ASN A 116 -17.75 -1.49 33.09
N ASN A 117 -17.84 -2.73 33.59
CA ASN A 117 -18.01 -3.05 35.02
C ASN A 117 -16.70 -3.56 35.60
N LYS A 118 -16.22 -2.94 36.67
CA LYS A 118 -14.91 -3.23 37.27
C LYS A 118 -14.81 -4.66 37.82
N GLU A 119 -15.87 -5.18 38.42
CA GLU A 119 -15.90 -6.54 38.98
C GLU A 119 -15.88 -7.58 37.85
N ALA A 120 -16.75 -7.40 36.84
CA ALA A 120 -16.77 -8.27 35.66
C ALA A 120 -15.46 -8.22 34.88
N ALA A 121 -14.85 -7.04 34.71
CA ALA A 121 -13.54 -6.90 34.08
C ALA A 121 -12.44 -7.60 34.89
N THR A 122 -12.44 -7.46 36.21
CA THR A 122 -11.44 -8.14 37.06
C THR A 122 -11.57 -9.66 36.96
N THR A 123 -12.81 -10.20 36.96
CA THR A 123 -13.07 -11.64 36.76
C THR A 123 -12.61 -12.11 35.37
N LYS A 124 -12.92 -11.36 34.33
CA LYS A 124 -12.49 -11.67 32.97
C LYS A 124 -10.96 -11.62 32.83
N ALA A 125 -10.30 -10.62 33.43
CA ALA A 125 -8.84 -10.54 33.46
C ALA A 125 -8.21 -11.77 34.14
N LYS A 126 -8.79 -12.26 35.25
CA LYS A 126 -8.33 -13.51 35.88
C LYS A 126 -8.42 -14.69 34.93
N ALA A 127 -9.53 -14.85 34.22
CA ALA A 127 -9.72 -15.92 33.24
C ALA A 127 -8.67 -15.83 32.09
N LEU A 128 -8.46 -14.64 31.52
CA LEU A 128 -7.50 -14.43 30.44
C LEU A 128 -6.05 -14.69 30.89
N VAL A 129 -5.69 -14.26 32.11
CA VAL A 129 -4.35 -14.49 32.67
C VAL A 129 -4.14 -15.97 32.96
N ASN A 130 -5.13 -16.64 33.54
CA ASN A 130 -5.05 -18.07 33.82
C ASN A 130 -4.94 -18.88 32.52
N ALA A 131 -5.71 -18.53 31.49
CA ALA A 131 -5.60 -19.14 30.18
C ALA A 131 -4.19 -19.06 29.60
N ALA A 132 -3.55 -17.89 29.70
CA ALA A 132 -2.18 -17.71 29.24
C ALA A 132 -1.17 -18.53 30.09
N VAL A 133 -1.40 -18.67 31.40
CA VAL A 133 -0.58 -19.54 32.28
C VAL A 133 -0.72 -21.01 31.89
N GLU A 134 -1.94 -21.50 31.72
CA GLU A 134 -2.20 -22.89 31.34
C GLU A 134 -1.61 -23.21 29.95
N ARG A 135 -1.69 -22.28 29.03
CA ARG A 135 -1.13 -22.45 27.68
C ARG A 135 0.39 -22.44 27.67
N VAL A 136 1.04 -21.47 28.36
CA VAL A 136 2.49 -21.27 28.29
C VAL A 136 3.29 -22.45 28.86
N VAL A 137 2.73 -23.21 29.77
CA VAL A 137 3.38 -24.42 30.31
C VAL A 137 3.64 -25.48 29.25
N HIS A 138 2.87 -25.48 28.18
CA HIS A 138 3.02 -26.35 27.02
C HIS A 138 3.88 -25.77 25.91
N HIS A 139 4.42 -24.54 26.06
CA HIS A 139 5.32 -23.96 25.06
C HIS A 139 6.66 -24.71 25.05
N VAL A 140 7.17 -24.90 23.84
CA VAL A 140 8.49 -25.46 23.58
C VAL A 140 9.44 -24.38 23.10
N PRO A 141 10.75 -24.50 23.34
CA PRO A 141 11.73 -23.59 22.76
C PRO A 141 11.65 -23.65 21.24
N LEU A 142 11.57 -22.47 20.61
CA LEU A 142 11.62 -22.35 19.16
C LEU A 142 12.87 -21.55 18.77
N GLU A 143 13.43 -21.86 17.61
CA GLU A 143 14.58 -21.15 17.07
C GLU A 143 14.20 -20.40 15.80
N LYS A 144 14.63 -19.14 15.71
CA LYS A 144 14.45 -18.34 14.49
C LYS A 144 15.28 -18.93 13.36
N ILE A 145 14.71 -18.92 12.16
CA ILE A 145 15.34 -19.50 10.97
C ILE A 145 16.09 -18.38 10.24
N PRO A 146 17.42 -18.46 10.10
CA PRO A 146 18.17 -17.50 9.30
C PRO A 146 17.91 -17.72 7.81
N VAL A 147 17.67 -16.65 7.09
CA VAL A 147 17.50 -16.64 5.64
C VAL A 147 18.41 -15.58 5.05
N ASP A 148 19.23 -15.97 4.09
CA ASP A 148 20.14 -15.08 3.39
C ASP A 148 19.35 -14.15 2.46
N ILE A 149 19.78 -12.90 2.37
CA ILE A 149 19.15 -11.86 1.56
C ILE A 149 19.92 -11.67 0.25
N ASN A 150 19.26 -11.93 -0.87
CA ASN A 150 19.74 -11.49 -2.18
C ASN A 150 19.75 -9.95 -2.20
N PRO A 151 20.89 -9.29 -2.54
CA PRO A 151 20.99 -7.84 -2.52
C PRO A 151 20.20 -7.12 -3.61
N ASN A 152 19.73 -7.83 -4.62
CA ASN A 152 18.93 -7.25 -5.71
C ASN A 152 17.52 -6.95 -5.24
N THR A 153 16.96 -5.86 -5.77
CA THR A 153 15.60 -5.42 -5.43
C THR A 153 14.77 -5.22 -6.70
N MET A 154 13.51 -5.66 -6.69
CA MET A 154 12.56 -5.30 -7.74
C MET A 154 11.64 -4.17 -7.27
N ILE A 155 11.47 -3.16 -8.13
CA ILE A 155 10.52 -2.06 -7.92
C ILE A 155 9.48 -2.12 -9.04
N VAL A 156 8.20 -2.14 -8.67
CA VAL A 156 7.09 -2.21 -9.61
C VAL A 156 6.35 -0.88 -9.63
N GLY A 157 6.45 -0.18 -10.76
CA GLY A 157 5.91 1.15 -11.02
C GLY A 157 7.00 2.22 -11.15
N GLY A 158 7.11 2.80 -12.34
CA GLY A 158 8.08 3.83 -12.72
C GLY A 158 7.57 5.27 -12.51
N GLY A 159 6.62 5.49 -11.58
CA GLY A 159 6.25 6.84 -11.12
C GLY A 159 7.28 7.42 -10.16
N ILE A 160 7.04 8.66 -9.66
CA ILE A 160 8.01 9.38 -8.81
C ILE A 160 8.41 8.60 -7.54
N ALA A 161 7.51 7.79 -6.96
CA ALA A 161 7.83 6.93 -5.82
C ALA A 161 8.86 5.86 -6.18
N GLY A 162 8.62 5.13 -7.28
CA GLY A 162 9.53 4.08 -7.75
C GLY A 162 10.85 4.63 -8.25
N ILE A 163 10.84 5.75 -8.98
CA ILE A 163 12.04 6.47 -9.43
C ILE A 163 12.90 6.85 -8.21
N THR A 164 12.29 7.46 -7.17
CA THR A 164 13.02 7.84 -5.94
C THR A 164 13.62 6.62 -5.27
N ALA A 165 12.82 5.56 -5.05
CA ALA A 165 13.31 4.35 -4.40
C ALA A 165 14.44 3.66 -5.20
N ALA A 166 14.35 3.67 -6.54
CA ALA A 166 15.37 3.10 -7.41
C ALA A 166 16.69 3.85 -7.33
N LEU A 167 16.66 5.18 -7.39
CA LEU A 167 17.85 6.01 -7.29
C LEU A 167 18.53 5.88 -5.92
N GLU A 168 17.77 5.94 -4.82
CA GLU A 168 18.29 5.79 -3.45
C GLU A 168 19.02 4.44 -3.25
N LEU A 169 18.44 3.35 -3.75
CA LEU A 169 19.06 2.03 -3.66
C LEU A 169 20.28 1.90 -4.58
N ALA A 170 20.21 2.43 -5.79
CA ALA A 170 21.30 2.39 -6.75
C ALA A 170 22.51 3.23 -6.29
N GLU A 171 22.27 4.41 -5.69
CA GLU A 171 23.30 5.26 -5.08
C GLU A 171 23.95 4.58 -3.85
N ALA A 172 23.19 3.75 -3.13
CA ALA A 172 23.74 2.90 -2.06
C ALA A 172 24.52 1.67 -2.58
N GLY A 173 24.66 1.51 -3.91
CA GLY A 173 25.41 0.43 -4.55
C GLY A 173 24.63 -0.88 -4.72
N HIS A 174 23.30 -0.87 -4.60
CA HIS A 174 22.47 -2.05 -4.77
C HIS A 174 21.85 -2.09 -6.17
N HIS A 175 21.76 -3.29 -6.75
CA HIS A 175 21.16 -3.46 -8.07
C HIS A 175 19.63 -3.48 -7.98
N VAL A 176 18.98 -2.72 -8.88
CA VAL A 176 17.53 -2.53 -8.93
C VAL A 176 16.98 -2.94 -10.30
N TYR A 177 15.94 -3.74 -10.31
CA TYR A 177 15.08 -3.98 -11.47
C TYR A 177 13.84 -3.10 -11.34
N LEU A 178 13.72 -2.07 -12.18
CA LEU A 178 12.54 -1.18 -12.20
C LEU A 178 11.61 -1.58 -13.34
N VAL A 179 10.42 -2.09 -12.97
CA VAL A 179 9.40 -2.57 -13.92
C VAL A 179 8.31 -1.51 -14.08
N GLU A 180 8.04 -1.11 -15.32
CA GLU A 180 6.99 -0.15 -15.68
C GLU A 180 6.13 -0.70 -16.83
N ARG A 181 4.79 -0.67 -16.67
CA ARG A 181 3.85 -1.18 -17.68
C ARG A 181 3.78 -0.33 -18.94
N GLU A 182 3.99 0.98 -18.79
CA GLU A 182 3.98 1.93 -19.92
C GLU A 182 5.31 1.91 -20.67
N GLY A 183 5.31 2.48 -21.87
CA GLY A 183 6.52 2.57 -22.68
C GLY A 183 7.61 3.48 -22.12
N THR A 184 7.33 4.21 -21.06
CA THR A 184 8.23 5.16 -20.39
C THR A 184 7.91 5.26 -18.92
N ILE A 185 8.89 5.66 -18.11
CA ILE A 185 8.70 6.04 -16.70
C ILE A 185 8.20 7.48 -16.58
N GLY A 186 7.80 7.90 -15.38
CA GLY A 186 7.34 9.26 -15.03
C GLY A 186 5.96 9.27 -14.35
N GLY A 187 5.08 8.33 -14.70
CA GLY A 187 3.73 8.21 -14.13
C GLY A 187 2.91 9.49 -14.27
N HIS A 188 1.99 9.73 -13.36
CA HIS A 188 1.12 10.92 -13.39
C HIS A 188 1.88 12.25 -13.26
N MET A 189 3.06 12.26 -12.64
CA MET A 189 3.86 13.48 -12.55
C MET A 189 4.31 14.00 -13.90
N ALA A 190 4.49 13.13 -14.90
CA ALA A 190 4.78 13.52 -16.27
C ALA A 190 3.59 14.17 -16.99
N GLN A 191 2.36 13.98 -16.50
CA GLN A 191 1.13 14.50 -17.12
C GLN A 191 0.73 15.89 -16.62
N ILE A 192 1.26 16.34 -15.47
CA ILE A 192 0.94 17.65 -14.87
C ILE A 192 1.90 18.75 -15.34
N ASP A 193 1.43 19.98 -15.32
CA ASP A 193 2.21 21.15 -15.74
C ASP A 193 3.12 21.67 -14.63
N LYS A 194 2.53 22.25 -13.57
CA LYS A 194 3.24 22.79 -12.41
C LYS A 194 2.89 22.01 -11.14
N THR A 195 3.78 22.03 -10.16
CA THR A 195 3.56 21.46 -8.84
C THR A 195 3.16 22.55 -7.85
N PHE A 196 2.34 22.22 -6.85
CA PHE A 196 1.95 23.15 -5.78
C PHE A 196 2.83 22.92 -4.53
N PRO A 197 3.00 23.91 -3.64
CA PRO A 197 2.55 25.30 -3.73
C PRO A 197 3.53 26.23 -4.46
N THR A 198 4.72 25.71 -4.82
CA THR A 198 5.86 26.48 -5.34
C THR A 198 5.72 26.84 -6.82
N LEU A 199 4.82 26.16 -7.54
CA LEU A 199 4.58 26.32 -8.98
C LEU A 199 5.78 25.96 -9.86
N ASP A 200 6.63 25.05 -9.37
CA ASP A 200 7.72 24.50 -10.18
C ASP A 200 7.19 23.70 -11.36
N CYS A 201 7.87 23.80 -12.48
CA CYS A 201 7.59 22.99 -13.66
C CYS A 201 7.80 21.50 -13.35
N SER A 202 6.77 20.70 -13.48
CA SER A 202 6.81 19.27 -13.17
C SER A 202 7.81 18.51 -14.03
N ALA A 203 7.80 18.74 -15.35
CA ALA A 203 8.75 18.11 -16.28
C ALA A 203 10.20 18.51 -15.97
N CYS A 204 10.43 19.76 -15.54
CA CYS A 204 11.77 20.27 -15.25
C CYS A 204 12.43 19.58 -14.04
N ILE A 205 11.62 19.18 -13.05
CA ILE A 205 12.13 18.46 -11.86
C ILE A 205 12.10 16.94 -12.01
N LEU A 206 11.19 16.41 -12.84
CA LEU A 206 11.06 14.97 -13.06
C LEU A 206 12.07 14.44 -14.08
N THR A 207 12.29 15.17 -15.21
CA THR A 207 13.12 14.71 -16.34
C THR A 207 14.54 14.34 -15.91
N PRO A 208 15.28 15.16 -15.12
CA PRO A 208 16.61 14.78 -14.65
C PRO A 208 16.62 13.43 -13.93
N LYS A 209 15.66 13.21 -13.02
CA LYS A 209 15.56 11.94 -12.29
C LYS A 209 15.25 10.74 -13.19
N MET A 210 14.42 10.94 -14.23
CA MET A 210 14.16 9.88 -15.22
C MET A 210 15.44 9.56 -16.03
N VAL A 211 16.20 10.58 -16.41
CA VAL A 211 17.48 10.41 -17.12
C VAL A 211 18.49 9.70 -16.22
N ASP A 212 18.58 10.09 -14.96
CA ASP A 212 19.47 9.43 -13.98
C ASP A 212 19.12 7.94 -13.85
N VAL A 213 17.84 7.58 -13.79
CA VAL A 213 17.39 6.16 -13.80
C VAL A 213 17.84 5.45 -15.08
N GLY A 214 17.66 6.08 -16.24
CA GLY A 214 17.97 5.47 -17.54
C GLY A 214 19.46 5.33 -17.82
N GLN A 215 20.32 6.05 -17.09
CA GLN A 215 21.77 6.05 -17.26
C GLN A 215 22.54 5.36 -16.11
N ASN A 216 21.85 4.90 -15.08
CA ASN A 216 22.49 4.30 -13.91
C ASN A 216 22.79 2.82 -14.14
N ASP A 217 24.05 2.43 -14.07
CA ASP A 217 24.50 1.04 -14.26
C ASP A 217 23.93 0.05 -13.22
N ASN A 218 23.51 0.55 -12.05
CA ASN A 218 22.88 -0.26 -11.00
C ASN A 218 21.37 -0.39 -11.20
N ILE A 219 20.77 0.20 -12.25
CA ILE A 219 19.32 0.10 -12.52
C ILE A 219 19.09 -0.59 -13.86
N THR A 220 18.44 -1.74 -13.83
CA THR A 220 17.88 -2.36 -15.04
C THR A 220 16.44 -1.87 -15.22
N LEU A 221 16.24 -0.99 -16.21
CA LEU A 221 14.94 -0.42 -16.51
C LEU A 221 14.16 -1.32 -17.49
N LEU A 222 13.01 -1.84 -17.05
CA LEU A 222 12.12 -2.70 -17.81
C LEU A 222 10.82 -1.94 -18.07
N THR A 223 10.75 -1.14 -19.13
CA THR A 223 9.53 -0.48 -19.57
C THR A 223 8.71 -1.35 -20.52
N TYR A 224 7.43 -1.05 -20.68
CA TYR A 224 6.46 -1.84 -21.42
C TYR A 224 6.43 -3.30 -20.92
N SER A 225 6.51 -3.46 -19.58
CA SER A 225 6.72 -4.73 -18.90
C SER A 225 5.79 -4.87 -17.70
N GLU A 226 5.33 -6.08 -17.43
CA GLU A 226 4.43 -6.41 -16.32
C GLU A 226 4.93 -7.63 -15.56
N VAL A 227 4.73 -7.64 -14.24
CA VAL A 227 5.00 -8.83 -13.42
C VAL A 227 3.89 -9.84 -13.63
N GLU A 228 4.23 -11.08 -13.97
CA GLU A 228 3.30 -12.16 -14.29
C GLU A 228 3.16 -13.17 -13.15
N SER A 229 4.26 -13.47 -12.46
CA SER A 229 4.25 -14.34 -11.29
C SER A 229 5.28 -13.92 -10.25
N VAL A 230 4.96 -14.19 -8.98
CA VAL A 230 5.83 -13.97 -7.83
C VAL A 230 5.76 -15.19 -6.92
N ASP A 231 6.89 -15.85 -6.79
CA ASP A 231 7.09 -16.99 -5.91
C ASP A 231 8.26 -16.74 -4.96
N GLY A 232 8.38 -17.55 -3.92
CA GLY A 232 9.45 -17.39 -2.95
C GLY A 232 9.05 -16.56 -1.72
N TYR A 233 10.07 -16.06 -1.02
CA TYR A 233 9.95 -15.45 0.31
C TYR A 233 11.01 -14.36 0.50
N ILE A 234 10.93 -13.61 1.59
CA ILE A 234 11.91 -12.58 1.94
C ILE A 234 13.34 -13.09 1.77
N GLY A 235 14.14 -12.33 1.04
CA GLY A 235 15.52 -12.68 0.71
C GLY A 235 15.67 -13.49 -0.58
N ASN A 236 14.60 -14.14 -1.07
CA ASN A 236 14.69 -15.03 -2.22
C ASN A 236 13.36 -15.13 -2.98
N PHE A 237 12.94 -14.04 -3.60
CA PHE A 237 11.78 -14.03 -4.49
C PHE A 237 12.19 -14.39 -5.92
N ASN A 238 11.45 -15.29 -6.55
CA ASN A 238 11.55 -15.60 -7.97
C ASN A 238 10.39 -14.93 -8.70
N ILE A 239 10.70 -14.02 -9.61
CA ILE A 239 9.72 -13.17 -10.27
C ILE A 239 9.83 -13.35 -11.78
N THR A 240 8.70 -13.65 -12.42
CA THR A 240 8.61 -13.65 -13.87
C THR A 240 8.03 -12.33 -14.34
N VAL A 241 8.74 -11.63 -15.21
CA VAL A 241 8.32 -10.40 -15.87
C VAL A 241 8.07 -10.66 -17.34
N ARG A 242 6.90 -10.27 -17.81
CA ARG A 242 6.57 -10.24 -19.24
C ARG A 242 7.00 -8.89 -19.80
N LYS A 243 8.03 -8.86 -20.65
CA LYS A 243 8.39 -7.72 -21.49
C LYS A 243 7.58 -7.80 -22.76
N LYS A 244 6.62 -6.89 -22.94
CA LYS A 244 5.72 -6.85 -24.10
C LYS A 244 6.48 -6.42 -25.37
N ALA A 245 6.10 -6.98 -26.49
CA ALA A 245 6.68 -6.65 -27.79
C ALA A 245 6.35 -5.21 -28.18
N ARG A 246 7.33 -4.34 -28.11
CA ARG A 246 7.28 -2.93 -28.49
C ARG A 246 7.25 -2.74 -30.00
N CYS A 247 7.59 -3.78 -30.78
CA CYS A 247 7.82 -3.79 -32.24
C CYS A 247 8.88 -2.80 -32.69
N VAL A 248 9.80 -2.46 -31.82
CA VAL A 248 10.95 -1.59 -32.04
C VAL A 248 12.16 -2.22 -31.34
N ASP A 249 13.23 -2.44 -32.08
CA ASP A 249 14.49 -2.89 -31.54
C ASP A 249 15.16 -1.73 -30.78
N GLU A 250 15.33 -1.93 -29.48
CA GLU A 250 15.84 -0.90 -28.56
C GLU A 250 17.34 -0.61 -28.77
N GLU A 251 18.11 -1.57 -29.29
CA GLU A 251 19.55 -1.40 -29.57
C GLU A 251 19.80 -0.65 -30.87
N LEU A 252 18.92 -0.80 -31.86
CA LEU A 252 19.02 -0.14 -33.15
C LEU A 252 18.34 1.23 -33.18
N CYS A 253 17.36 1.46 -32.30
CA CYS A 253 16.56 2.68 -32.31
C CYS A 253 17.32 3.90 -31.77
N THR A 254 17.47 4.93 -32.60
CA THR A 254 18.11 6.21 -32.20
C THR A 254 17.13 7.25 -31.65
N SER A 255 15.87 6.90 -31.42
CA SER A 255 14.81 7.79 -30.92
C SER A 255 14.58 9.05 -31.79
N CYS A 256 14.85 8.99 -33.08
CA CYS A 256 14.80 10.13 -34.00
C CYS A 256 13.37 10.66 -34.30
N GLY A 257 12.30 9.91 -33.98
CA GLY A 257 10.90 10.31 -34.12
C GLY A 257 10.33 10.28 -35.57
N ILE A 258 11.14 9.94 -36.59
CA ILE A 258 10.67 9.94 -37.98
C ILE A 258 9.50 8.96 -38.20
N CYS A 259 9.52 7.82 -37.58
CA CYS A 259 8.44 6.82 -37.65
C CYS A 259 7.11 7.35 -37.09
N GLU A 260 7.15 8.13 -36.02
CA GLU A 260 5.99 8.79 -35.43
C GLU A 260 5.43 9.86 -36.35
N GLU A 261 6.31 10.74 -36.86
CA GLU A 261 5.91 11.83 -37.76
C GLU A 261 5.22 11.30 -39.01
N LYS A 262 5.75 10.27 -39.63
CA LYS A 262 5.28 9.70 -40.90
C LYS A 262 4.13 8.69 -40.76
N CYS A 263 3.81 8.24 -39.54
CA CYS A 263 2.68 7.32 -39.34
C CYS A 263 1.37 7.95 -39.76
N PRO A 264 0.56 7.32 -40.67
CA PRO A 264 -0.69 7.87 -41.13
C PRO A 264 -1.83 7.77 -40.09
N GLN A 265 -1.73 6.83 -39.16
CA GLN A 265 -2.77 6.61 -38.15
C GLN A 265 -2.83 7.71 -37.11
N LYS A 266 -4.06 8.08 -36.74
CA LYS A 266 -4.36 9.04 -35.70
C LYS A 266 -5.27 8.35 -34.68
N VAL A 267 -4.78 8.18 -33.47
CA VAL A 267 -5.40 7.42 -32.37
C VAL A 267 -5.70 8.39 -31.24
N LEU A 268 -6.89 8.32 -30.65
CA LEU A 268 -7.20 9.11 -29.44
C LEU A 268 -6.23 8.69 -28.32
N ASP A 269 -5.63 9.64 -27.66
CA ASP A 269 -4.69 9.41 -26.56
C ASP A 269 -5.44 9.47 -25.23
N ASP A 270 -6.02 8.33 -24.84
CA ASP A 270 -6.78 8.19 -23.59
C ASP A 270 -5.87 8.08 -22.36
N ASN A 271 -4.59 7.75 -22.54
CA ASN A 271 -3.64 7.61 -21.46
C ASN A 271 -2.95 8.95 -21.15
N TYR A 272 -1.83 9.25 -21.79
CA TYR A 272 -1.05 10.45 -21.49
C TYR A 272 -1.80 11.74 -21.84
N GLY A 273 -2.53 11.75 -22.95
CA GLY A 273 -3.32 12.87 -23.40
C GLY A 273 -4.68 13.05 -22.73
N ALA A 274 -5.06 12.18 -21.80
CA ALA A 274 -6.32 12.21 -21.06
C ALA A 274 -7.59 12.35 -21.95
N GLY A 275 -7.57 11.79 -23.17
CA GLY A 275 -8.69 11.80 -24.10
C GLY A 275 -8.98 13.15 -24.75
N ILE A 276 -8.06 14.12 -24.69
CA ILE A 276 -8.20 15.42 -25.39
C ILE A 276 -7.16 15.64 -26.47
N SER A 277 -6.25 14.68 -26.65
CA SER A 277 -5.24 14.72 -27.70
C SER A 277 -5.27 13.47 -28.58
N TYR A 278 -4.51 13.53 -29.66
CA TYR A 278 -4.31 12.38 -30.52
C TYR A 278 -2.84 12.05 -30.62
N ARG A 279 -2.50 10.77 -30.62
CA ARG A 279 -1.18 10.23 -30.91
C ARG A 279 -1.17 9.42 -32.20
N LYS A 280 -0.02 8.96 -32.61
CA LYS A 280 0.12 8.03 -33.73
C LYS A 280 0.01 6.58 -33.24
N ALA A 281 -0.17 5.61 -34.14
CA ALA A 281 -0.12 4.19 -33.77
C ALA A 281 1.29 3.74 -33.36
N ILE A 282 2.35 4.37 -33.87
CA ILE A 282 3.70 4.28 -33.31
C ILE A 282 4.01 5.60 -32.63
N TYR A 283 4.37 5.59 -31.35
CA TYR A 283 4.39 6.79 -30.53
C TYR A 283 5.33 6.70 -29.34
N ARG A 284 5.81 7.84 -28.89
CA ARG A 284 6.29 8.10 -27.53
C ARG A 284 5.22 8.86 -26.78
N ALA A 285 5.06 8.61 -25.48
CA ALA A 285 4.01 9.25 -24.68
C ALA A 285 4.22 10.78 -24.61
N PHE A 286 5.47 11.22 -24.46
CA PHE A 286 5.87 12.64 -24.41
C PHE A 286 7.33 12.82 -24.84
N PRO A 287 7.74 14.05 -25.19
CA PRO A 287 9.09 14.30 -25.76
C PRO A 287 10.25 13.89 -24.84
N GLN A 288 10.10 14.02 -23.51
CA GLN A 288 11.11 13.69 -22.50
C GLN A 288 11.04 12.24 -22.00
N ALA A 289 10.33 11.36 -22.70
CA ALA A 289 10.17 9.95 -22.32
C ALA A 289 11.52 9.24 -22.11
N VAL A 290 11.59 8.41 -21.09
CA VAL A 290 12.76 7.56 -20.79
C VAL A 290 12.26 6.12 -20.59
N PRO A 291 12.75 5.16 -21.39
CA PRO A 291 13.59 5.35 -22.60
C PRO A 291 12.85 6.10 -23.71
N GLY A 292 13.59 6.71 -24.62
CA GLY A 292 13.05 7.49 -25.75
C GLY A 292 12.55 6.64 -26.93
N TYR A 293 12.49 5.31 -26.79
CA TYR A 293 12.05 4.43 -27.86
C TYR A 293 10.52 4.46 -28.01
N PRO A 294 9.96 4.55 -29.24
CA PRO A 294 8.52 4.49 -29.42
C PRO A 294 7.96 3.08 -29.15
N VAL A 295 6.67 3.03 -28.87
CA VAL A 295 5.86 1.81 -28.83
C VAL A 295 4.96 1.77 -30.05
N LEU A 296 4.78 0.61 -30.64
CA LEU A 296 3.82 0.40 -31.72
C LEU A 296 2.55 -0.26 -31.14
N ASP A 297 1.48 0.50 -31.16
CA ASP A 297 0.14 0.07 -30.75
C ASP A 297 -0.44 -0.90 -31.78
N LYS A 298 -0.34 -2.20 -31.49
CA LYS A 298 -0.78 -3.27 -32.41
C LYS A 298 -2.28 -3.19 -32.73
N GLU A 299 -3.10 -2.79 -31.77
CA GLU A 299 -4.56 -2.72 -31.92
C GLU A 299 -4.98 -1.65 -32.94
N ASN A 300 -4.31 -0.50 -32.94
CA ASN A 300 -4.62 0.62 -33.80
C ASN A 300 -3.69 0.75 -35.02
N CYS A 301 -2.75 -0.17 -35.19
CA CYS A 301 -1.83 -0.14 -36.33
C CYS A 301 -2.45 -0.75 -37.59
N THR A 302 -2.48 -0.02 -38.70
CA THR A 302 -3.01 -0.51 -39.98
C THR A 302 -2.30 -1.79 -40.47
N TYR A 303 -1.00 -1.96 -40.21
CA TYR A 303 -0.30 -3.18 -40.58
C TYR A 303 -0.87 -4.40 -39.87
N PHE A 304 -1.05 -4.35 -38.56
CA PHE A 304 -1.61 -5.46 -37.79
C PHE A 304 -3.09 -5.70 -38.11
N GLN A 305 -3.84 -4.66 -38.48
CA GLN A 305 -5.24 -4.80 -38.84
C GLN A 305 -5.45 -5.34 -40.26
N THR A 306 -4.59 -4.95 -41.23
CA THR A 306 -4.84 -5.19 -42.66
C THR A 306 -3.69 -5.82 -43.44
N GLY A 307 -2.50 -5.89 -42.85
CA GLY A 307 -1.26 -6.37 -43.50
C GLY A 307 -0.66 -5.42 -44.57
N LYS A 308 -1.23 -4.23 -44.75
CA LYS A 308 -0.89 -3.40 -45.93
C LYS A 308 -0.04 -2.13 -45.67
N CYS A 309 0.19 -1.76 -44.41
CA CYS A 309 0.99 -0.59 -44.07
C CYS A 309 2.36 -0.99 -43.51
N LYS A 310 3.43 -0.39 -44.01
CA LYS A 310 4.81 -0.54 -43.50
C LYS A 310 5.57 0.79 -43.60
N VAL A 311 4.90 1.91 -43.35
CA VAL A 311 5.50 3.24 -43.52
C VAL A 311 6.63 3.44 -42.52
N CYS A 312 6.43 3.12 -41.21
CA CYS A 312 7.44 3.30 -40.18
C CYS A 312 8.72 2.46 -40.43
N GLU A 313 8.58 1.22 -40.94
CA GLU A 313 9.71 0.39 -41.36
C GLU A 313 10.51 1.02 -42.49
N LYS A 314 9.80 1.51 -43.52
CA LYS A 314 10.43 2.11 -44.73
C LYS A 314 11.19 3.40 -44.45
N VAL A 315 10.76 4.19 -43.46
CA VAL A 315 11.37 5.48 -43.12
C VAL A 315 12.38 5.40 -42.00
N CYS A 316 12.51 4.24 -41.35
CA CYS A 316 13.45 4.06 -40.26
C CYS A 316 14.88 3.98 -40.78
N PRO A 317 15.78 4.93 -40.40
CA PRO A 317 17.14 4.96 -40.93
C PRO A 317 18.01 3.83 -40.42
N THR A 318 17.65 3.22 -39.29
CA THR A 318 18.43 2.15 -38.61
C THR A 318 17.74 0.80 -38.73
N SER A 319 16.61 0.69 -39.43
CA SER A 319 15.80 -0.53 -39.56
C SER A 319 15.37 -1.16 -38.22
N ALA A 320 15.11 -0.33 -37.23
CA ALA A 320 14.74 -0.76 -35.87
C ALA A 320 13.29 -1.26 -35.74
N ILE A 321 12.45 -1.22 -36.79
CA ILE A 321 11.07 -1.68 -36.71
C ILE A 321 10.99 -3.17 -36.99
N ASP A 322 10.47 -3.92 -36.02
CA ASP A 322 10.27 -5.36 -36.07
C ASP A 322 8.83 -5.75 -35.74
N TYR A 323 8.05 -6.09 -36.77
CA TYR A 323 6.65 -6.50 -36.59
C TYR A 323 6.48 -7.94 -36.06
N GLU A 324 7.54 -8.75 -36.15
CA GLU A 324 7.55 -10.14 -35.71
C GLU A 324 8.01 -10.29 -34.26
N GLN A 325 8.34 -9.17 -33.61
CA GLN A 325 8.75 -9.17 -32.19
C GLN A 325 7.62 -9.75 -31.32
N GLU A 326 7.98 -10.71 -30.47
CA GLU A 326 7.09 -11.38 -29.51
C GLU A 326 7.40 -10.95 -28.07
N ASP A 327 6.42 -11.14 -27.20
CA ASP A 327 6.58 -10.93 -25.76
C ASP A 327 7.64 -11.90 -25.21
N GLN A 328 8.42 -11.41 -24.26
CA GLN A 328 9.48 -12.18 -23.61
C GLN A 328 9.16 -12.38 -22.14
N LEU A 329 9.30 -13.62 -21.65
CA LEU A 329 9.24 -13.94 -20.22
C LEU A 329 10.66 -13.97 -19.66
N ILE A 330 10.93 -13.12 -18.70
CA ILE A 330 12.25 -12.97 -18.09
C ILE A 330 12.12 -13.27 -16.60
N ASN A 331 12.98 -14.15 -16.08
CA ASN A 331 12.98 -14.53 -14.68
C ASN A 331 14.05 -13.78 -13.91
N PHE A 332 13.69 -13.26 -12.76
CA PHE A 332 14.56 -12.54 -11.83
C PHE A 332 14.54 -13.19 -10.46
N ASN A 333 15.69 -13.24 -9.80
CA ASN A 333 15.78 -13.58 -8.39
C ASN A 333 16.19 -12.33 -7.60
N VAL A 334 15.37 -11.93 -6.60
CA VAL A 334 15.59 -10.72 -5.80
C VAL A 334 15.30 -10.98 -4.33
N GLY A 335 15.92 -10.21 -3.44
CA GLY A 335 15.69 -10.33 -2.00
C GLY A 335 14.48 -9.55 -1.51
N ASN A 336 14.12 -8.47 -2.20
CA ASN A 336 13.09 -7.54 -1.76
C ASN A 336 12.29 -6.98 -2.94
N ILE A 337 11.06 -6.53 -2.64
CA ILE A 337 10.15 -5.94 -3.63
C ILE A 337 9.59 -4.64 -3.06
N ILE A 338 9.54 -3.57 -3.89
CA ILE A 338 8.82 -2.33 -3.57
C ILE A 338 7.71 -2.14 -4.59
N LEU A 339 6.46 -2.02 -4.12
CA LEU A 339 5.32 -1.71 -4.96
C LEU A 339 5.03 -0.21 -4.93
N ALA A 340 5.09 0.41 -6.10
CA ALA A 340 4.87 1.84 -6.32
C ALA A 340 3.92 2.08 -7.49
N THR A 341 2.84 1.29 -7.57
CA THR A 341 1.95 1.17 -8.73
C THR A 341 1.04 2.39 -8.96
N GLY A 342 0.99 3.34 -8.02
CA GLY A 342 0.26 4.60 -8.17
C GLY A 342 -1.24 4.49 -7.90
N TYR A 343 -2.05 5.24 -8.68
CA TYR A 343 -3.49 5.43 -8.47
C TYR A 343 -4.22 5.64 -9.80
N ASP A 344 -5.54 5.56 -9.76
CA ASP A 344 -6.41 6.02 -10.83
C ASP A 344 -7.18 7.28 -10.38
N LEU A 345 -7.58 8.12 -11.34
CA LEU A 345 -8.50 9.22 -11.07
C LEU A 345 -9.94 8.72 -11.09
N PHE A 346 -10.76 9.29 -10.22
CA PHE A 346 -12.20 9.02 -10.21
C PHE A 346 -12.84 9.38 -11.56
N ASP A 347 -13.58 8.43 -12.14
CA ASP A 347 -14.31 8.65 -13.38
C ASP A 347 -15.54 9.55 -13.13
N ALA A 348 -15.44 10.80 -13.56
CA ALA A 348 -16.49 11.80 -13.37
C ALA A 348 -17.81 11.48 -14.11
N ARG A 349 -17.83 10.53 -15.07
CA ARG A 349 -19.05 10.04 -15.72
C ARG A 349 -20.00 9.34 -14.74
N ARG A 350 -19.47 8.83 -13.63
CA ARG A 350 -20.24 8.22 -12.55
C ARG A 350 -21.14 9.20 -11.81
N ILE A 351 -20.91 10.53 -11.98
CA ILE A 351 -21.72 11.62 -11.41
C ILE A 351 -22.43 12.35 -12.57
N PRO A 352 -23.54 11.81 -13.11
CA PRO A 352 -24.15 12.33 -14.33
C PRO A 352 -24.67 13.75 -14.20
N GLN A 353 -25.00 14.22 -12.98
CA GLN A 353 -25.44 15.59 -12.70
C GLN A 353 -24.33 16.64 -12.94
N TYR A 354 -23.07 16.23 -13.03
CA TYR A 354 -21.97 17.15 -13.38
C TYR A 354 -21.74 17.27 -14.88
N GLY A 355 -22.44 16.49 -15.69
CA GLY A 355 -22.47 16.65 -17.14
C GLY A 355 -21.21 16.25 -17.89
N TYR A 356 -20.19 15.67 -17.25
CA TYR A 356 -18.97 15.21 -17.91
C TYR A 356 -19.29 14.15 -18.98
N GLY A 357 -18.74 14.34 -20.19
CA GLY A 357 -19.01 13.48 -21.34
C GLY A 357 -20.32 13.82 -22.09
N ARG A 358 -21.23 14.63 -21.50
CA ARG A 358 -22.47 15.11 -22.09
C ARG A 358 -22.38 16.60 -22.51
N LEU A 359 -21.81 17.43 -21.65
CA LEU A 359 -21.61 18.85 -21.87
C LEU A 359 -20.19 19.09 -22.39
N ALA A 360 -20.07 19.82 -23.52
CA ALA A 360 -18.81 19.93 -24.24
C ALA A 360 -17.66 20.53 -23.41
N ASN A 361 -17.95 21.60 -22.65
CA ASN A 361 -16.95 22.39 -21.95
C ASN A 361 -16.79 21.98 -20.45
N VAL A 362 -17.16 20.75 -20.10
CA VAL A 362 -16.86 20.15 -18.80
C VAL A 362 -15.62 19.26 -18.94
N PHE A 363 -14.57 19.59 -18.21
CA PHE A 363 -13.27 18.93 -18.25
C PHE A 363 -12.95 18.29 -16.89
N THR A 364 -12.14 17.24 -16.88
CA THR A 364 -11.52 16.73 -15.63
C THR A 364 -10.27 17.52 -15.28
N SER A 365 -9.80 17.39 -14.05
CA SER A 365 -8.54 17.97 -13.58
C SER A 365 -7.35 17.57 -14.45
N LEU A 366 -7.24 16.29 -14.85
CA LEU A 366 -6.14 15.83 -15.69
C LEU A 366 -6.23 16.40 -17.12
N GLN A 367 -7.43 16.54 -17.68
CA GLN A 367 -7.61 17.19 -18.97
C GLN A 367 -7.17 18.65 -18.93
N PHE A 368 -7.47 19.36 -17.84
CA PHE A 368 -7.00 20.73 -17.65
C PHE A 368 -5.47 20.80 -17.50
N GLU A 369 -4.85 19.89 -16.74
CA GLU A 369 -3.38 19.78 -16.66
C GLU A 369 -2.74 19.61 -18.05
N ARG A 370 -3.32 18.74 -18.88
CA ARG A 370 -2.82 18.54 -20.25
C ARG A 370 -3.06 19.75 -21.15
N MET A 371 -4.13 20.51 -20.92
CA MET A 371 -4.43 21.73 -21.66
C MET A 371 -3.41 22.84 -21.38
N VAL A 372 -3.11 23.10 -20.10
CA VAL A 372 -2.19 24.19 -19.70
C VAL A 372 -0.71 23.84 -19.89
N ASN A 373 -0.40 22.58 -20.16
CA ASN A 373 0.98 22.15 -20.37
C ASN A 373 1.48 22.57 -21.77
N ALA A 374 2.68 23.15 -21.84
CA ALA A 374 3.27 23.61 -23.10
C ALA A 374 3.48 22.48 -24.15
N SER A 375 3.66 21.21 -23.67
CA SER A 375 3.70 20.02 -24.54
C SER A 375 2.32 19.38 -24.76
N GLY A 376 1.26 19.99 -24.24
CA GLY A 376 -0.12 19.53 -24.38
C GLY A 376 -0.76 19.84 -25.73
N PRO A 377 -2.00 19.39 -25.94
CA PRO A 377 -2.66 19.47 -27.24
C PRO A 377 -2.96 20.90 -27.71
N THR A 378 -3.01 21.86 -26.80
CA THR A 378 -3.30 23.29 -27.09
C THR A 378 -2.03 24.16 -27.02
N GLY A 379 -0.85 23.57 -26.83
CA GLY A 379 0.40 24.31 -26.66
C GLY A 379 0.42 25.21 -25.42
N GLY A 380 -0.35 24.86 -24.38
CA GLY A 380 -0.46 25.62 -23.15
C GLY A 380 -1.59 26.65 -23.07
N HIS A 381 -2.37 26.82 -24.15
CA HIS A 381 -3.50 27.74 -24.19
C HIS A 381 -4.74 27.14 -23.55
N ILE A 382 -5.43 27.91 -22.70
CA ILE A 382 -6.70 27.53 -22.08
C ILE A 382 -7.82 27.87 -23.07
N VAL A 383 -8.43 26.85 -23.70
CA VAL A 383 -9.45 27.00 -24.73
C VAL A 383 -10.62 26.04 -24.49
N LEU A 384 -11.78 26.39 -25.01
CA LEU A 384 -12.96 25.53 -25.01
C LEU A 384 -12.75 24.29 -25.90
N ARG A 385 -13.72 23.38 -25.94
CA ARG A 385 -13.66 22.16 -26.80
C ARG A 385 -13.52 22.43 -28.30
N ASP A 386 -13.86 23.64 -28.76
CA ASP A 386 -13.64 24.03 -30.13
C ASP A 386 -12.14 24.21 -30.48
N GLY A 387 -11.28 24.27 -29.48
CA GLY A 387 -9.83 24.40 -29.62
C GLY A 387 -9.33 25.81 -29.96
N VAL A 388 -10.19 26.82 -29.91
CA VAL A 388 -9.88 28.20 -30.33
C VAL A 388 -10.39 29.26 -29.34
N THR A 389 -11.60 29.10 -28.81
CA THR A 389 -12.24 30.12 -27.96
C THR A 389 -11.67 30.08 -26.55
N GLU A 390 -11.15 31.20 -26.06
CA GLU A 390 -10.73 31.38 -24.69
C GLU A 390 -11.96 31.64 -23.80
N PRO A 391 -12.07 30.95 -22.61
CA PRO A 391 -13.18 31.19 -21.70
C PRO A 391 -13.01 32.50 -20.94
N GLU A 392 -14.11 33.26 -20.79
CA GLU A 392 -14.18 34.47 -19.94
C GLU A 392 -14.52 34.12 -18.50
N SER A 393 -15.04 32.91 -18.24
CA SER A 393 -15.45 32.47 -16.91
C SER A 393 -15.28 30.96 -16.72
N ILE A 394 -14.68 30.56 -15.59
CA ILE A 394 -14.34 29.18 -15.31
C ILE A 394 -14.82 28.80 -13.90
N ALA A 395 -15.49 27.64 -13.76
CA ALA A 395 -15.82 27.07 -12.47
C ALA A 395 -14.94 25.86 -12.17
N ILE A 396 -14.38 25.77 -10.97
CA ILE A 396 -13.60 24.65 -10.46
C ILE A 396 -14.41 23.98 -9.35
N VAL A 397 -14.76 22.71 -9.55
CA VAL A 397 -15.61 21.94 -8.64
C VAL A 397 -14.76 20.93 -7.86
N HIS A 398 -14.65 21.12 -6.55
CA HIS A 398 -13.87 20.26 -5.66
C HIS A 398 -14.57 18.95 -5.29
N CYS A 399 -13.81 18.00 -4.78
CA CYS A 399 -14.29 16.73 -4.19
C CYS A 399 -15.14 15.87 -5.13
N VAL A 400 -14.85 15.88 -6.44
CA VAL A 400 -15.56 15.03 -7.39
C VAL A 400 -15.20 13.58 -7.17
N GLY A 401 -16.13 12.77 -6.63
CA GLY A 401 -15.93 11.37 -6.26
C GLY A 401 -15.21 11.17 -4.93
N SER A 402 -15.02 12.24 -4.12
CA SER A 402 -14.42 12.16 -2.77
C SER A 402 -15.33 12.81 -1.73
N ARG A 403 -15.24 12.37 -0.46
CA ARG A 403 -16.05 12.88 0.65
C ARG A 403 -17.56 12.73 0.35
N ASP A 404 -17.91 11.61 -0.23
CA ASP A 404 -19.27 11.31 -0.69
C ASP A 404 -19.61 9.84 -0.37
N GLN A 405 -20.67 9.63 0.39
CA GLN A 405 -21.14 8.30 0.82
C GLN A 405 -21.56 7.39 -0.35
N ASN A 406 -21.89 7.96 -1.51
CA ASN A 406 -22.26 7.19 -2.70
C ASN A 406 -21.05 6.71 -3.51
N TYR A 407 -19.85 7.22 -3.21
CA TYR A 407 -18.61 6.96 -3.94
C TYR A 407 -17.46 6.66 -2.98
N ASN A 408 -16.55 7.61 -2.76
CA ASN A 408 -15.45 7.46 -1.83
C ASN A 408 -15.67 8.38 -0.61
N GLU A 409 -15.80 7.81 0.58
CA GLU A 409 -16.01 8.58 1.81
C GLU A 409 -14.78 9.37 2.23
N TYR A 410 -13.59 8.92 1.85
CA TYR A 410 -12.33 9.57 2.21
C TYR A 410 -12.07 10.85 1.41
N CYS A 411 -11.14 11.66 1.92
CA CYS A 411 -10.60 12.82 1.23
C CYS A 411 -9.37 12.42 0.39
N SER A 412 -9.34 12.82 -0.88
CA SER A 412 -8.20 12.59 -1.77
C SER A 412 -6.98 13.48 -1.47
N LYS A 413 -6.98 14.25 -0.38
CA LYS A 413 -5.91 15.09 0.17
C LYS A 413 -5.39 16.20 -0.76
N VAL A 414 -5.22 15.96 -2.05
CA VAL A 414 -4.55 16.88 -3.01
C VAL A 414 -5.49 17.78 -3.78
N CYS A 415 -6.81 17.47 -3.83
CA CYS A 415 -7.76 18.18 -4.71
C CYS A 415 -7.82 19.69 -4.44
N CYS A 416 -7.85 20.11 -3.17
CA CYS A 416 -7.88 21.53 -2.84
C CYS A 416 -6.64 22.25 -3.37
N MET A 417 -5.46 21.68 -3.20
CA MET A 417 -4.21 22.30 -3.60
C MET A 417 -4.06 22.41 -5.12
N TYR A 418 -4.37 21.36 -5.87
CA TYR A 418 -4.29 21.47 -7.32
C TYR A 418 -5.41 22.34 -7.91
N SER A 419 -6.59 22.42 -7.26
CA SER A 419 -7.65 23.35 -7.67
C SER A 419 -7.24 24.81 -7.44
N LEU A 420 -6.56 25.11 -6.33
CA LEU A 420 -5.94 26.42 -6.11
C LEU A 420 -4.90 26.73 -7.19
N LYS A 421 -4.04 25.77 -7.52
CA LYS A 421 -3.08 25.89 -8.61
C LYS A 421 -3.78 26.20 -9.94
N PHE A 422 -4.89 25.53 -10.26
CA PHE A 422 -5.65 25.81 -11.48
C PHE A 422 -6.20 27.22 -11.51
N ALA A 423 -6.78 27.70 -10.41
CA ALA A 423 -7.23 29.09 -10.30
C ALA A 423 -6.09 30.06 -10.58
N HIS A 424 -4.91 29.83 -10.01
CA HIS A 424 -3.72 30.65 -10.28
C HIS A 424 -3.31 30.61 -11.76
N LEU A 425 -3.25 29.43 -12.37
CA LEU A 425 -2.90 29.29 -13.79
C LEU A 425 -3.89 29.99 -14.72
N VAL A 426 -5.19 29.98 -14.36
CA VAL A 426 -6.18 30.75 -15.12
C VAL A 426 -5.88 32.24 -15.01
N HIS A 427 -5.64 32.78 -13.83
CA HIS A 427 -5.29 34.21 -13.66
C HIS A 427 -3.97 34.60 -14.37
N GLU A 428 -3.00 33.66 -14.44
CA GLU A 428 -1.73 33.85 -15.14
C GLU A 428 -1.92 33.92 -16.67
N HIS A 429 -2.75 33.04 -17.23
CA HIS A 429 -2.95 32.91 -18.69
C HIS A 429 -4.09 33.80 -19.23
N LEU A 430 -5.12 34.00 -18.42
CA LEU A 430 -6.34 34.74 -18.76
C LEU A 430 -6.67 35.75 -17.64
N PRO A 431 -5.95 36.89 -17.53
CA PRO A 431 -6.07 37.81 -16.39
C PRO A 431 -7.46 38.42 -16.19
N GLU A 432 -8.26 38.49 -17.23
CA GLU A 432 -9.63 39.06 -17.20
C GLU A 432 -10.71 38.01 -16.94
N ALA A 433 -10.35 36.72 -16.88
CA ALA A 433 -11.33 35.65 -16.67
C ALA A 433 -11.78 35.54 -15.21
N GLU A 434 -13.08 35.40 -15.02
CA GLU A 434 -13.66 35.15 -13.70
C GLU A 434 -13.49 33.70 -13.28
N VAL A 435 -12.95 33.44 -12.06
CA VAL A 435 -12.71 32.11 -11.54
C VAL A 435 -13.57 31.85 -10.30
N TYR A 436 -14.41 30.80 -10.38
CA TYR A 436 -15.30 30.37 -9.28
C TYR A 436 -14.83 29.03 -8.72
N ASN A 437 -14.44 28.99 -7.47
CA ASN A 437 -14.00 27.79 -6.75
C ASN A 437 -15.10 27.29 -5.82
N TYR A 438 -15.72 26.15 -6.14
CA TYR A 438 -16.77 25.52 -5.33
C TYR A 438 -16.17 24.43 -4.44
N TYR A 439 -16.23 24.61 -3.11
CA TYR A 439 -15.58 23.74 -2.16
C TYR A 439 -16.46 23.42 -0.94
N ILE A 440 -16.26 22.26 -0.32
CA ILE A 440 -16.94 21.89 0.93
C ILE A 440 -16.21 22.51 2.13
N ASP A 441 -14.94 22.14 2.31
CA ASP A 441 -13.97 22.74 3.23
C ASP A 441 -12.63 22.80 2.53
N MET A 442 -11.92 23.93 2.70
CA MET A 442 -10.57 24.07 2.16
C MET A 442 -9.59 23.26 3.03
N ARG A 443 -8.81 22.39 2.39
CA ARG A 443 -7.80 21.55 3.04
C ARG A 443 -6.44 21.82 2.45
N THR A 444 -5.62 22.51 3.22
CA THR A 444 -4.28 22.99 2.89
C THR A 444 -3.26 22.52 3.94
N PRO A 445 -3.11 21.17 4.17
CA PRO A 445 -2.36 20.63 5.30
C PRO A 445 -0.86 20.57 4.99
N GLY A 446 -0.17 21.69 4.99
CA GLY A 446 1.27 21.75 4.76
C GLY A 446 1.83 23.15 4.95
N LYS A 447 3.15 23.24 5.21
CA LYS A 447 3.84 24.52 5.27
C LYS A 447 3.85 25.16 3.87
N GLY A 448 3.38 26.41 3.77
CA GLY A 448 3.23 27.14 2.51
C GLY A 448 1.90 26.88 1.79
N TYR A 449 1.09 25.88 2.22
CA TYR A 449 -0.17 25.55 1.54
C TYR A 449 -1.29 26.53 1.89
N GLU A 450 -1.41 26.90 3.16
CA GLU A 450 -2.37 27.89 3.61
C GLU A 450 -2.04 29.29 3.08
N GLU A 451 -0.75 29.62 3.02
CA GLU A 451 -0.26 30.88 2.45
C GLU A 451 -0.58 30.96 0.96
N PHE A 452 -0.51 29.85 0.24
CA PHE A 452 -0.91 29.76 -1.17
C PHE A 452 -2.41 30.01 -1.34
N TYR A 453 -3.27 29.45 -0.47
CA TYR A 453 -4.70 29.74 -0.46
C TYR A 453 -4.98 31.23 -0.22
N HIS A 454 -4.32 31.84 0.78
CA HIS A 454 -4.45 33.28 1.05
C HIS A 454 -3.98 34.17 -0.11
N ARG A 455 -3.02 33.70 -0.91
CA ARG A 455 -2.60 34.38 -2.13
C ARG A 455 -3.74 34.40 -3.15
N LEU A 456 -4.41 33.28 -3.40
CA LEU A 456 -5.51 33.17 -4.35
C LEU A 456 -6.73 34.04 -3.98
N LEU A 457 -7.00 34.19 -2.67
CA LEU A 457 -8.01 35.14 -2.19
C LEU A 457 -7.72 36.58 -2.62
N LYS A 458 -6.44 36.95 -2.73
CA LYS A 458 -6.01 38.29 -3.17
C LYS A 458 -5.96 38.43 -4.70
N GLU A 459 -5.80 37.33 -5.42
CA GLU A 459 -5.79 37.28 -6.88
C GLU A 459 -7.20 37.43 -7.50
N GLY A 460 -8.27 37.48 -6.69
CA GLY A 460 -9.63 37.73 -7.15
C GLY A 460 -10.46 36.48 -7.41
N THR A 461 -9.98 35.30 -7.03
CA THR A 461 -10.77 34.06 -7.12
C THR A 461 -12.01 34.10 -6.24
N HIS A 462 -13.17 33.79 -6.77
CA HIS A 462 -14.44 33.69 -6.04
C HIS A 462 -14.57 32.33 -5.36
N PHE A 463 -14.45 32.31 -4.03
CA PHE A 463 -14.60 31.08 -3.24
C PHE A 463 -16.04 30.91 -2.74
N ILE A 464 -16.73 29.86 -3.23
CA ILE A 464 -18.10 29.53 -2.89
C ILE A 464 -18.11 28.26 -2.04
N ARG A 465 -18.41 28.41 -0.74
CA ARG A 465 -18.51 27.26 0.16
C ARG A 465 -19.84 26.55 -0.04
N GLY A 466 -19.81 25.45 -0.77
CA GLY A 466 -20.98 24.63 -1.05
C GLY A 466 -20.65 23.50 -2.02
N LYS A 467 -21.33 22.36 -1.86
CA LYS A 467 -21.23 21.26 -2.82
C LYS A 467 -22.10 21.61 -4.04
N VAL A 468 -21.54 21.48 -5.24
CA VAL A 468 -22.29 21.65 -6.48
C VAL A 468 -23.37 20.56 -6.56
N ALA A 469 -24.59 20.97 -6.81
CA ALA A 469 -25.73 20.07 -6.96
C ALA A 469 -25.88 19.59 -8.41
N GLU A 470 -25.74 20.52 -9.36
CA GLU A 470 -25.95 20.24 -10.79
C GLU A 470 -25.13 21.19 -11.66
N ILE A 471 -24.71 20.70 -12.82
CA ILE A 471 -24.20 21.49 -13.95
C ILE A 471 -25.08 21.20 -15.15
N THR A 472 -25.64 22.26 -15.75
CA THR A 472 -26.59 22.17 -16.86
C THR A 472 -26.32 23.25 -17.92
N ASP A 473 -26.78 23.03 -19.11
CA ASP A 473 -26.83 24.00 -20.24
C ASP A 473 -28.21 24.62 -20.41
N ALA A 474 -29.16 24.33 -19.49
CA ALA A 474 -30.50 24.87 -19.53
C ALA A 474 -30.52 26.32 -19.04
N ASP A 475 -30.45 27.26 -19.97
CA ASP A 475 -30.61 28.69 -19.73
C ASP A 475 -32.04 29.01 -19.25
N ARG A 476 -32.16 29.83 -18.21
CA ARG A 476 -33.42 30.28 -17.61
C ARG A 476 -33.49 31.80 -17.43
N LYS A 477 -32.36 32.46 -17.62
CA LYS A 477 -32.21 33.90 -17.41
C LYS A 477 -31.43 34.54 -18.53
N PRO A 478 -31.69 35.82 -18.85
CA PRO A 478 -30.86 36.59 -19.78
C PRO A 478 -29.38 36.56 -19.35
N GLY A 479 -28.49 36.31 -20.31
CA GLY A 479 -27.04 36.21 -20.07
C GLY A 479 -26.55 34.80 -19.75
N GLU A 480 -27.42 33.78 -19.74
CA GLU A 480 -27.05 32.37 -19.60
C GLU A 480 -26.90 31.64 -20.95
N GLU A 481 -27.25 32.32 -22.06
CA GLU A 481 -27.30 31.72 -23.39
C GLU A 481 -25.92 31.14 -23.79
N GLY A 482 -25.89 29.84 -24.09
CA GLY A 482 -24.68 29.14 -24.54
C GLY A 482 -23.65 28.87 -23.42
N LYS A 483 -23.94 29.22 -22.19
CA LYS A 483 -23.07 28.98 -21.03
C LYS A 483 -23.46 27.71 -20.23
N LEU A 484 -22.53 27.20 -19.46
CA LEU A 484 -22.76 26.17 -18.46
C LEU A 484 -23.24 26.84 -17.16
N ILE A 485 -24.27 26.27 -16.57
CA ILE A 485 -24.87 26.81 -15.36
C ILE A 485 -24.51 25.90 -14.18
N VAL A 486 -23.71 26.42 -13.26
CA VAL A 486 -23.33 25.72 -12.02
C VAL A 486 -24.28 26.12 -10.89
N GLN A 487 -24.96 25.14 -10.29
CA GLN A 487 -25.91 25.36 -9.22
C GLN A 487 -25.36 24.77 -7.91
N ALA A 488 -25.32 25.60 -6.86
CA ALA A 488 -24.88 25.20 -5.52
C ALA A 488 -25.62 26.02 -4.46
N GLU A 489 -25.74 25.46 -3.26
CA GLU A 489 -26.03 26.26 -2.07
C GLU A 489 -24.75 26.92 -1.57
N ASN A 490 -24.73 28.25 -1.46
CA ASN A 490 -23.67 28.94 -0.77
C ASN A 490 -23.97 28.89 0.73
N THR A 491 -23.32 27.98 1.44
CA THR A 491 -23.59 27.70 2.87
C THR A 491 -23.14 28.81 3.81
N LEU A 492 -22.27 29.74 3.37
CA LEU A 492 -21.91 30.93 4.16
C LEU A 492 -22.98 32.02 4.10
N LEU A 493 -23.67 32.13 2.97
CA LEU A 493 -24.73 33.12 2.78
C LEU A 493 -26.13 32.55 3.00
N GLY A 494 -26.29 31.22 3.03
CA GLY A 494 -27.59 30.56 3.14
C GLY A 494 -28.49 30.75 1.92
N ILE A 495 -27.93 30.90 0.72
CA ILE A 495 -28.65 31.16 -0.53
C ILE A 495 -28.35 30.11 -1.59
N GLN A 496 -29.33 29.88 -2.45
CA GLN A 496 -29.10 29.17 -3.71
C GLN A 496 -28.34 30.08 -4.69
N GLN A 497 -27.17 29.63 -5.13
CA GLN A 497 -26.33 30.33 -6.07
C GLN A 497 -26.36 29.64 -7.44
N ARG A 498 -26.41 30.43 -8.50
CA ARG A 498 -26.48 29.97 -9.88
C ARG A 498 -25.54 30.84 -10.70
N ASN A 499 -24.42 30.30 -11.14
CA ASN A 499 -23.43 31.02 -11.93
C ASN A 499 -23.35 30.44 -13.34
N ALA A 500 -23.39 31.36 -14.35
CA ALA A 500 -23.18 31.03 -15.76
C ALA A 500 -21.67 31.14 -16.04
N VAL A 501 -21.08 30.07 -16.59
CA VAL A 501 -19.65 30.00 -16.90
C VAL A 501 -19.42 29.34 -18.25
N ASP A 502 -18.27 29.64 -18.88
CA ASP A 502 -17.90 29.07 -20.18
C ASP A 502 -17.30 27.68 -20.08
N MET A 503 -16.57 27.43 -18.97
CA MET A 503 -15.86 26.19 -18.72
C MET A 503 -16.07 25.70 -17.29
N VAL A 504 -16.14 24.39 -17.12
CA VAL A 504 -16.12 23.73 -15.79
C VAL A 504 -14.98 22.72 -15.69
N ILE A 505 -14.21 22.79 -14.61
CA ILE A 505 -13.15 21.85 -14.27
C ILE A 505 -13.59 21.03 -13.07
N LEU A 506 -13.67 19.72 -13.25
CA LEU A 506 -14.02 18.76 -12.20
C LEU A 506 -12.76 18.23 -11.52
N SER A 507 -12.57 18.59 -10.26
CA SER A 507 -11.44 18.14 -9.46
C SER A 507 -11.66 16.70 -8.98
N SER A 508 -11.32 15.76 -9.89
CA SER A 508 -11.47 14.31 -9.69
C SER A 508 -10.62 13.81 -8.52
N GLY A 509 -11.22 12.99 -7.66
CA GLY A 509 -10.52 12.37 -6.54
C GLY A 509 -9.53 11.29 -6.98
N ILE A 510 -8.64 10.93 -6.06
CA ILE A 510 -7.74 9.79 -6.18
C ILE A 510 -8.48 8.53 -5.69
N GLN A 511 -8.39 7.45 -6.45
CA GLN A 511 -8.87 6.13 -6.04
C GLN A 511 -7.77 5.08 -6.25
N ALA A 512 -7.90 3.93 -5.59
CA ALA A 512 -7.03 2.80 -5.84
C ALA A 512 -7.08 2.43 -7.33
N ARG A 513 -5.99 1.86 -7.84
CA ARG A 513 -5.97 1.41 -9.22
C ARG A 513 -7.00 0.31 -9.46
N HIS A 514 -7.56 0.31 -10.67
CA HIS A 514 -8.55 -0.70 -11.08
C HIS A 514 -8.03 -2.14 -10.97
N ASP A 515 -6.73 -2.36 -11.09
CA ASP A 515 -6.05 -3.65 -11.01
C ASP A 515 -5.43 -3.94 -9.61
N ALA A 516 -5.68 -3.11 -8.60
CA ALA A 516 -5.08 -3.24 -7.27
C ALA A 516 -5.37 -4.59 -6.60
N GLU A 517 -6.58 -5.13 -6.78
CA GLU A 517 -6.94 -6.44 -6.23
C GLU A 517 -6.15 -7.59 -6.89
N GLU A 518 -5.93 -7.54 -8.20
CA GLU A 518 -5.13 -8.52 -8.93
C GLU A 518 -3.66 -8.46 -8.50
N VAL A 519 -3.11 -7.24 -8.42
CA VAL A 519 -1.75 -7.00 -7.94
C VAL A 519 -1.59 -7.48 -6.50
N SER A 520 -2.56 -7.20 -5.62
CA SER A 520 -2.50 -7.65 -4.22
C SER A 520 -2.45 -9.17 -4.09
N LYS A 521 -3.23 -9.88 -4.90
CA LYS A 521 -3.20 -11.35 -4.96
C LYS A 521 -1.87 -11.88 -5.49
N LEU A 522 -1.33 -11.25 -6.54
CA LEU A 522 -0.05 -11.61 -7.14
C LEU A 522 1.11 -11.50 -6.12
N PHE A 523 1.12 -10.43 -5.33
CA PHE A 523 2.13 -10.19 -4.30
C PHE A 523 1.74 -10.70 -2.90
N LYS A 524 0.62 -11.43 -2.78
CA LYS A 524 0.14 -12.06 -1.53
C LYS A 524 0.03 -11.06 -0.38
N MET A 525 -0.55 -9.89 -0.63
CA MET A 525 -0.79 -8.83 0.36
C MET A 525 -2.27 -8.44 0.39
N GLY A 526 -2.67 -7.66 1.40
CA GLY A 526 -4.04 -7.20 1.56
C GLY A 526 -4.27 -5.79 1.01
N CYS A 527 -5.52 -5.51 0.67
CA CYS A 527 -6.04 -4.16 0.45
C CYS A 527 -6.99 -3.76 1.58
N ASP A 528 -7.14 -2.45 1.78
CA ASP A 528 -8.19 -1.90 2.63
C ASP A 528 -9.56 -1.94 1.92
N TYR A 529 -10.58 -1.43 2.61
CA TYR A 529 -11.95 -1.35 2.07
C TYR A 529 -12.05 -0.50 0.79
N ASP A 530 -11.18 0.49 0.65
CA ASP A 530 -11.14 1.42 -0.48
C ASP A 530 -10.25 0.90 -1.65
N GLY A 531 -9.62 -0.26 -1.47
CA GLY A 531 -8.78 -0.93 -2.47
C GLY A 531 -7.31 -0.52 -2.45
N PHE A 532 -6.87 0.31 -1.53
CA PHE A 532 -5.45 0.66 -1.37
C PHE A 532 -4.69 -0.45 -0.63
N PHE A 533 -3.41 -0.58 -0.92
CA PHE A 533 -2.58 -1.60 -0.27
C PHE A 533 -2.36 -1.29 1.22
N ASN A 534 -2.54 -2.32 2.06
CA ASN A 534 -2.39 -2.22 3.49
C ASN A 534 -0.92 -2.22 3.92
N GLU A 535 -0.54 -1.24 4.71
CA GLU A 535 0.70 -1.26 5.48
C GLU A 535 0.57 -2.14 6.73
N ARG A 536 1.70 -2.62 7.23
CA ARG A 536 1.76 -3.42 8.47
C ARG A 536 1.23 -2.66 9.69
N HIS A 537 1.54 -1.38 9.79
CA HIS A 537 1.05 -0.51 10.86
C HIS A 537 1.11 0.96 10.42
N PRO A 538 0.00 1.72 10.45
CA PRO A 538 -0.09 3.06 9.86
C PRO A 538 0.86 4.10 10.49
N LYS A 539 1.29 3.90 11.73
CA LYS A 539 2.18 4.85 12.43
C LYS A 539 3.60 4.33 12.61
N LEU A 540 3.79 3.02 12.81
CA LEU A 540 5.08 2.43 13.19
C LEU A 540 5.79 1.72 12.04
N ALA A 541 5.06 1.28 11.02
CA ALA A 541 5.59 0.58 9.86
C ALA A 541 4.83 0.94 8.57
N PRO A 542 4.82 2.24 8.17
CA PRO A 542 3.93 2.76 7.12
C PRO A 542 4.36 2.37 5.70
N VAL A 543 5.53 1.78 5.52
CA VAL A 543 6.04 1.31 4.21
C VAL A 543 6.18 -0.21 4.13
N SER A 544 6.06 -0.93 5.25
CA SER A 544 6.13 -2.40 5.28
C SER A 544 4.73 -3.00 5.10
N THR A 545 4.63 -4.15 4.46
CA THR A 545 3.38 -4.92 4.36
C THR A 545 3.34 -6.06 5.38
N MET A 546 2.24 -6.80 5.44
CA MET A 546 2.14 -8.02 6.25
C MET A 546 3.00 -9.16 5.66
N THR A 547 3.35 -9.09 4.38
CA THR A 547 4.24 -10.03 3.72
C THR A 547 5.68 -9.54 3.83
N ASP A 548 6.50 -10.27 4.56
CA ASP A 548 7.90 -9.90 4.79
C ASP A 548 8.68 -9.80 3.47
N GLY A 549 9.53 -8.76 3.35
CA GLY A 549 10.31 -8.48 2.15
C GLY A 549 9.58 -7.71 1.06
N ILE A 550 8.27 -7.43 1.22
CA ILE A 550 7.47 -6.62 0.31
C ILE A 550 7.13 -5.29 0.99
N PHE A 551 7.44 -4.19 0.30
CA PHE A 551 7.24 -2.82 0.75
C PHE A 551 6.33 -2.07 -0.21
N ILE A 552 5.70 -1.00 0.28
CA ILE A 552 4.83 -0.14 -0.51
C ILE A 552 5.29 1.31 -0.45
N ALA A 553 5.16 2.04 -1.55
CA ALA A 553 5.52 3.44 -1.63
C ALA A 553 4.58 4.24 -2.55
N GLY A 554 4.25 5.44 -2.14
CA GLY A 554 3.43 6.36 -2.93
C GLY A 554 1.94 6.11 -2.79
N THR A 555 1.20 6.56 -3.77
CA THR A 555 -0.27 6.63 -3.74
C THR A 555 -0.97 5.27 -3.82
N CYS A 556 -0.27 4.18 -4.09
CA CYS A 556 -0.84 2.82 -4.00
C CYS A 556 -1.26 2.45 -2.56
N GLN A 557 -0.72 3.13 -1.54
CA GLN A 557 -1.09 2.98 -0.13
C GLN A 557 -2.21 3.94 0.28
N GLY A 558 -2.44 5.01 -0.46
CA GLY A 558 -3.47 6.00 -0.19
C GLY A 558 -3.12 7.38 -0.75
N PRO A 559 -4.10 8.30 -0.79
CA PRO A 559 -3.91 9.63 -1.35
C PRO A 559 -2.79 10.43 -0.66
N LYS A 560 -1.84 10.93 -1.44
CA LYS A 560 -0.73 11.78 -0.98
C LYS A 560 -0.19 12.67 -2.10
N ASP A 561 0.48 13.74 -1.73
CA ASP A 561 1.14 14.65 -2.66
C ASP A 561 2.54 14.16 -3.07
N ILE A 562 3.22 14.93 -3.92
CA ILE A 562 4.55 14.59 -4.42
C ILE A 562 5.59 14.54 -3.29
N PRO A 563 5.69 15.53 -2.39
CA PRO A 563 6.64 15.48 -1.27
C PRO A 563 6.46 14.25 -0.37
N ASP A 564 5.24 13.92 0.03
CA ASP A 564 4.94 12.73 0.81
C ASP A 564 5.29 11.44 0.03
N THR A 565 5.02 11.43 -1.27
CA THR A 565 5.32 10.29 -2.15
C THR A 565 6.82 10.04 -2.25
N VAL A 566 7.62 11.09 -2.43
CA VAL A 566 9.09 11.03 -2.47
C VAL A 566 9.65 10.58 -1.12
N ALA A 567 9.15 11.16 -0.02
CA ALA A 567 9.56 10.76 1.33
C ALA A 567 9.28 9.27 1.61
N GLN A 568 8.13 8.78 1.15
CA GLN A 568 7.76 7.37 1.32
C GLN A 568 8.59 6.43 0.41
N GLY A 569 8.95 6.86 -0.80
CA GLY A 569 9.88 6.15 -1.68
C GLY A 569 11.24 5.96 -1.02
N GLY A 570 11.83 7.03 -0.48
CA GLY A 570 13.08 6.98 0.29
C GLY A 570 12.97 6.13 1.56
N ALA A 571 11.84 6.19 2.27
CA ALA A 571 11.62 5.35 3.45
C ALA A 571 11.57 3.85 3.10
N ALA A 572 10.92 3.46 2.01
CA ALA A 572 10.89 2.08 1.53
C ALA A 572 12.29 1.61 1.13
N ALA A 573 13.03 2.43 0.37
CA ALA A 573 14.42 2.15 0.01
C ALA A 573 15.32 1.95 1.24
N SER A 574 15.18 2.80 2.26
CA SER A 574 15.92 2.68 3.53
C SER A 574 15.63 1.38 4.26
N GLN A 575 14.36 0.90 4.27
CA GLN A 575 14.04 -0.40 4.88
C GLN A 575 14.66 -1.56 4.10
N VAL A 576 14.64 -1.51 2.78
CA VAL A 576 15.31 -2.50 1.93
C VAL A 576 16.82 -2.51 2.14
N ALA A 577 17.46 -1.35 2.10
CA ALA A 577 18.91 -1.20 2.32
C ALA A 577 19.35 -1.75 3.69
N LYS A 578 18.51 -1.54 4.74
CA LYS A 578 18.73 -2.13 6.06
C LYS A 578 18.74 -3.66 6.00
N LEU A 579 17.79 -4.29 5.32
CA LEU A 579 17.74 -5.74 5.17
C LEU A 579 18.97 -6.28 4.42
N ILE A 580 19.32 -5.64 3.31
CA ILE A 580 20.48 -6.03 2.51
C ILE A 580 21.79 -5.91 3.35
N SER A 581 21.94 -4.82 4.11
CA SER A 581 23.13 -4.61 4.95
C SER A 581 23.24 -5.60 6.11
N GLN A 582 22.13 -6.18 6.57
CA GLN A 582 22.14 -7.27 7.56
C GLN A 582 22.60 -8.60 6.95
N GLY A 583 22.44 -8.78 5.64
CA GLY A 583 22.82 -9.99 4.92
C GLY A 583 21.93 -11.20 5.21
N THR A 584 21.36 -11.28 6.40
CA THR A 584 20.44 -12.35 6.83
C THR A 584 19.27 -11.78 7.60
N VAL A 585 18.10 -12.38 7.43
CA VAL A 585 16.89 -12.09 8.22
C VAL A 585 16.51 -13.32 9.05
N MET A 586 16.16 -13.08 10.29
CA MET A 586 15.69 -14.13 11.20
C MET A 586 14.17 -14.23 11.10
N MET A 587 13.69 -15.31 10.47
CA MET A 587 12.25 -15.55 10.29
C MET A 587 11.61 -16.05 11.59
N GLU A 588 10.34 -15.65 11.82
CA GLU A 588 9.56 -16.14 12.95
C GLU A 588 9.32 -17.65 12.82
N PRO A 589 9.54 -18.43 13.89
CA PRO A 589 9.45 -19.88 13.85
C PRO A 589 8.03 -20.42 14.10
N VAL A 590 7.05 -19.57 14.44
CA VAL A 590 5.66 -19.98 14.69
C VAL A 590 4.98 -20.30 13.34
N ARG A 591 5.11 -21.56 12.90
CA ARG A 591 4.71 -22.04 11.56
C ARG A 591 4.00 -23.37 11.65
N ALA A 592 3.35 -23.74 10.56
CA ALA A 592 2.74 -25.07 10.44
C ALA A 592 3.82 -26.14 10.20
N SER A 593 3.55 -27.36 10.68
CA SER A 593 4.31 -28.57 10.36
C SER A 593 3.35 -29.71 10.08
N ILE A 594 3.73 -30.63 9.20
CA ILE A 594 2.93 -31.79 8.80
C ILE A 594 3.64 -33.05 9.26
N ARG A 595 2.95 -33.94 9.97
CA ARG A 595 3.42 -35.30 10.23
C ARG A 595 3.22 -36.11 8.95
N GLU A 596 4.30 -36.25 8.13
CA GLU A 596 4.24 -36.85 6.80
C GLU A 596 3.81 -38.32 6.83
N ASP A 597 4.21 -39.06 7.86
CA ASP A 597 3.88 -40.49 8.10
C ASP A 597 2.40 -40.75 8.37
N GLU A 598 1.66 -39.74 8.83
CA GLU A 598 0.22 -39.79 9.09
C GLU A 598 -0.60 -39.09 8.00
N CYS A 599 0.06 -38.44 7.05
CA CYS A 599 -0.60 -37.65 6.00
C CYS A 599 -1.38 -38.53 5.02
N SER A 600 -2.68 -38.28 4.86
CA SER A 600 -3.55 -39.01 3.92
C SER A 600 -3.39 -38.61 2.43
N GLY A 601 -2.58 -37.59 2.11
CA GLY A 601 -2.37 -37.13 0.76
C GLY A 601 -3.56 -36.46 0.08
N CYS A 602 -4.56 -35.98 0.84
CA CYS A 602 -5.81 -35.40 0.30
C CYS A 602 -5.66 -34.05 -0.41
N ARG A 603 -4.52 -33.37 -0.27
CA ARG A 603 -4.17 -32.07 -0.89
C ARG A 603 -5.09 -30.89 -0.52
N ILE A 604 -5.97 -31.01 0.46
CA ILE A 604 -6.84 -29.90 0.89
C ILE A 604 -5.99 -28.71 1.34
N CYS A 605 -4.95 -28.94 2.14
CA CYS A 605 -4.03 -27.93 2.65
C CYS A 605 -3.26 -27.22 1.52
N ASN A 606 -2.88 -27.90 0.44
CA ASN A 606 -2.24 -27.29 -0.73
C ASN A 606 -3.14 -26.23 -1.39
N ASN A 607 -4.43 -26.60 -1.61
CA ASN A 607 -5.37 -25.71 -2.28
C ASN A 607 -5.83 -24.53 -1.42
N LEU A 608 -5.76 -24.66 -0.10
CA LEU A 608 -6.20 -23.62 0.86
C LEU A 608 -5.08 -22.65 1.27
N CYS A 609 -3.81 -23.00 1.04
CA CYS A 609 -2.70 -22.16 1.48
C CYS A 609 -2.60 -20.88 0.64
N PRO A 610 -2.90 -19.68 1.20
CA PRO A 610 -2.85 -18.44 0.44
C PRO A 610 -1.42 -18.01 0.09
N TYR A 611 -0.41 -18.65 0.71
CA TYR A 611 1.01 -18.34 0.52
C TYR A 611 1.73 -19.39 -0.35
N ASN A 612 1.01 -20.39 -0.88
CA ASN A 612 1.61 -21.52 -1.61
C ASN A 612 2.74 -22.20 -0.82
N ALA A 613 2.64 -22.22 0.50
CA ALA A 613 3.65 -22.74 1.41
C ALA A 613 3.57 -24.25 1.64
N ILE A 614 2.70 -24.96 0.92
CA ILE A 614 2.53 -26.41 1.07
C ILE A 614 2.70 -27.04 -0.29
N GLU A 615 3.71 -27.88 -0.40
CA GLU A 615 4.00 -28.66 -1.60
C GLU A 615 3.55 -30.11 -1.43
N PHE A 616 3.30 -30.80 -2.52
CA PHE A 616 2.93 -32.20 -2.53
C PHE A 616 4.05 -33.04 -3.12
N ASP A 617 4.55 -33.98 -2.35
CA ASP A 617 5.53 -34.97 -2.81
C ASP A 617 4.80 -36.07 -3.59
N GLU A 618 5.02 -36.13 -4.90
CA GLU A 618 4.38 -37.10 -5.77
C GLU A 618 4.92 -38.55 -5.60
N GLU A 619 6.11 -38.70 -5.04
CA GLU A 619 6.69 -40.03 -4.79
C GLU A 619 6.15 -40.60 -3.48
N LYS A 620 6.18 -39.81 -2.41
CA LYS A 620 5.68 -40.21 -1.08
C LYS A 620 4.16 -40.12 -0.96
N LYS A 621 3.49 -39.37 -1.87
CA LYS A 621 2.04 -39.07 -1.83
C LYS A 621 1.60 -38.31 -0.56
N VAL A 622 2.45 -37.45 -0.04
CA VAL A 622 2.19 -36.63 1.15
C VAL A 622 2.44 -35.15 0.87
N SER A 623 1.83 -34.29 1.67
CA SER A 623 2.11 -32.86 1.65
C SER A 623 3.18 -32.50 2.68
N HIS A 624 4.03 -31.53 2.38
CA HIS A 624 5.02 -30.97 3.30
C HIS A 624 4.97 -29.44 3.28
N VAL A 625 5.39 -28.81 4.38
CA VAL A 625 5.43 -27.36 4.51
C VAL A 625 6.79 -26.82 4.11
N VAL A 626 6.79 -25.91 3.12
CA VAL A 626 7.97 -25.09 2.83
C VAL A 626 8.06 -24.01 3.89
N THR A 627 8.88 -24.27 4.92
CA THR A 627 8.95 -23.45 6.13
C THR A 627 9.21 -21.98 5.84
N ALA A 628 10.02 -21.66 4.83
CA ALA A 628 10.34 -20.29 4.43
C ALA A 628 9.13 -19.51 3.88
N LEU A 629 8.17 -20.17 3.27
CA LEU A 629 6.95 -19.57 2.70
C LEU A 629 5.81 -19.46 3.73
N CYS A 630 5.81 -20.31 4.76
CA CYS A 630 4.72 -20.37 5.73
C CYS A 630 4.67 -19.11 6.60
N GLN A 631 3.51 -18.45 6.63
CA GLN A 631 3.26 -17.27 7.48
C GLN A 631 2.54 -17.60 8.81
N GLY A 632 2.37 -18.88 9.15
CA GLY A 632 1.76 -19.31 10.41
C GLY A 632 0.26 -18.99 10.55
N CYS A 633 -0.47 -18.77 9.48
CA CYS A 633 -1.87 -18.32 9.51
C CYS A 633 -2.88 -19.38 10.05
N GLY A 634 -2.47 -20.65 10.18
CA GLY A 634 -3.28 -21.73 10.74
C GLY A 634 -4.39 -22.30 9.85
N THR A 635 -4.65 -21.74 8.66
CA THR A 635 -5.74 -22.19 7.76
C THR A 635 -5.63 -23.70 7.44
N CYS A 636 -4.43 -24.20 7.16
CA CYS A 636 -4.18 -25.61 6.89
C CYS A 636 -4.37 -26.50 8.13
N VAL A 637 -4.03 -25.99 9.32
CA VAL A 637 -4.22 -26.69 10.60
C VAL A 637 -5.71 -26.95 10.83
N ALA A 638 -6.52 -25.88 10.72
CA ALA A 638 -7.97 -25.96 10.91
C ALA A 638 -8.68 -26.84 9.87
N ALA A 639 -8.14 -26.93 8.65
CA ALA A 639 -8.77 -27.62 7.53
C ALA A 639 -8.33 -29.09 7.36
N CYS A 640 -7.33 -29.56 8.10
CA CYS A 640 -6.80 -30.91 7.94
C CYS A 640 -7.76 -31.97 8.48
N PRO A 641 -8.38 -32.82 7.64
CA PRO A 641 -9.35 -33.80 8.11
C PRO A 641 -8.71 -34.94 8.93
N SER A 642 -7.41 -35.19 8.74
CA SER A 642 -6.65 -36.19 9.50
C SER A 642 -6.04 -35.65 10.79
N GLY A 643 -6.11 -34.32 11.04
CA GLY A 643 -5.54 -33.68 12.24
C GLY A 643 -4.01 -33.78 12.34
N VAL A 644 -3.30 -33.95 11.21
CA VAL A 644 -1.85 -34.20 11.18
C VAL A 644 -1.02 -32.93 10.94
N ILE A 645 -1.67 -31.77 10.89
CA ILE A 645 -1.00 -30.49 10.73
C ILE A 645 -1.04 -29.74 12.07
N ASP A 646 0.11 -29.46 12.63
CA ASP A 646 0.26 -28.69 13.86
C ASP A 646 0.77 -27.28 13.55
N GLY A 647 0.25 -26.28 14.27
CA GLY A 647 0.85 -24.94 14.35
C GLY A 647 1.78 -24.86 15.53
N ALA A 648 3.01 -24.42 15.34
CA ALA A 648 3.92 -24.21 16.47
C ALA A 648 3.30 -23.21 17.47
N HIS A 649 3.27 -23.56 18.75
CA HIS A 649 2.57 -22.88 19.85
C HIS A 649 1.03 -22.79 19.71
N PHE A 650 0.45 -23.50 18.75
CA PHE A 650 -1.00 -23.61 18.52
C PHE A 650 -1.42 -25.08 18.32
N THR A 651 -0.78 -25.98 19.03
CA THR A 651 -1.17 -27.40 19.04
C THR A 651 -2.49 -27.58 19.77
N ASN A 652 -3.18 -28.69 19.52
CA ASN A 652 -4.44 -29.01 20.22
C ASN A 652 -4.29 -28.98 21.75
N THR A 653 -3.16 -29.50 22.28
CA THR A 653 -2.87 -29.46 23.71
C THR A 653 -2.83 -28.04 24.25
N GLN A 654 -2.15 -27.13 23.57
CA GLN A 654 -2.03 -25.73 23.98
C GLN A 654 -3.37 -25.00 23.90
N VAL A 655 -4.14 -25.20 22.83
CA VAL A 655 -5.48 -24.59 22.67
C VAL A 655 -6.47 -25.12 23.71
N LEU A 656 -6.46 -26.43 24.00
CA LEU A 656 -7.31 -27.01 25.03
C LEU A 656 -6.92 -26.56 26.43
N ALA A 657 -5.61 -26.40 26.72
CA ALA A 657 -5.15 -25.85 27.98
C ALA A 657 -5.60 -24.39 28.19
N GLU A 658 -5.54 -23.57 27.13
CA GLU A 658 -6.05 -22.19 27.14
C GLU A 658 -7.57 -22.17 27.43
N LEU A 659 -8.35 -23.02 26.76
CA LEU A 659 -9.79 -23.14 26.98
C LEU A 659 -10.12 -23.57 28.43
N LYS A 660 -9.39 -24.53 28.97
CA LYS A 660 -9.55 -24.93 30.39
C LYS A 660 -9.24 -23.76 31.33
N GLY A 661 -8.19 -22.99 31.02
CA GLY A 661 -7.83 -21.83 31.81
C GLY A 661 -8.87 -20.70 31.77
N ILE A 662 -9.55 -20.49 30.64
CA ILE A 662 -10.66 -19.52 30.52
C ILE A 662 -11.87 -19.97 31.34
N LEU A 663 -12.19 -21.27 31.35
CA LEU A 663 -13.36 -21.86 31.99
C LEU A 663 -13.11 -22.26 33.46
N TRP A 664 -12.11 -21.70 34.11
CA TRP A 664 -11.61 -22.09 35.45
C TRP A 664 -12.68 -22.04 36.57
N ASP A 665 -13.70 -21.18 36.44
CA ASP A 665 -14.78 -20.97 37.40
C ASP A 665 -16.10 -21.66 37.01
N VAL A 666 -16.12 -22.35 35.88
CA VAL A 666 -17.25 -23.13 35.43
C VAL A 666 -17.08 -24.55 35.99
N GLU A 667 -17.81 -24.89 37.07
CA GLU A 667 -17.98 -26.28 37.50
C GLU A 667 -18.73 -27.05 36.40
N ALA A 668 -18.00 -27.46 35.38
CA ALA A 668 -18.52 -28.37 34.37
C ALA A 668 -17.96 -29.75 34.65
N ASP A 669 -18.83 -30.76 34.83
CA ASP A 669 -18.53 -32.15 34.57
C ASP A 669 -18.05 -32.29 33.11
N VAL A 670 -16.82 -31.90 32.86
CA VAL A 670 -16.14 -32.23 31.61
C VAL A 670 -15.65 -33.67 31.79
N PRO A 671 -16.18 -34.64 31.02
CA PRO A 671 -15.69 -35.99 31.07
C PRO A 671 -14.17 -35.97 30.84
N ALA A 672 -13.41 -36.72 31.62
CA ALA A 672 -11.98 -36.90 31.39
C ALA A 672 -11.83 -37.37 29.92
N MET A 673 -11.27 -36.51 29.08
CA MET A 673 -10.89 -36.92 27.72
C MET A 673 -9.72 -37.87 27.88
N GLU A 674 -9.96 -39.15 27.63
CA GLU A 674 -8.90 -40.13 27.45
C GLU A 674 -7.95 -39.64 26.35
N GLU A 675 -6.66 -39.75 26.60
CA GLU A 675 -5.59 -39.43 25.65
C GLU A 675 -5.86 -40.18 24.34
N VAL A 676 -6.12 -39.41 23.25
CA VAL A 676 -6.21 -39.93 21.87
C VAL A 676 -4.89 -39.63 21.16
#